data_e4314073e91d1f201ee52bb206d958b9
#
_entry.id   e4314073e91d1f201ee52bb206d958b9
#
_cell.length_a   1.000
_cell.length_b   1.000
_cell.length_c   1.000
_cell.angle_alpha   90.00
_cell.angle_beta   90.00
_cell.angle_gamma   90.00
#
_symmetry.space_group_name_H-M   'P 1'
#
loop_
_entity.id
_entity.type
_entity.pdbx_description
1 polymer ?
#
loop_
_entity_poly.entity_id
_entity_poly.type
_entity_poly.pdbx_seq_one_letter_code
_entity_poly.pdbx_strand_id
1 'polypeptide(L)'
;MNISLHQPVGLILFLSLLLLLLLIAVIYLKIKTGEVLDANKKRKTENEAGRFQQYLGNLDSRQIETLLNLKQEKNSGKKSSGSSSAVSRTGGMLLILLFPVTLLAQSPSGSTNIFSEAGFLIVISLVLIPVLLGIVLMVVKVMNVLKQTRIRRAQEEAEKLAEWLAALPDEELAKTLLKRKQALDYQLSNRELSGHETAEDEKGLINIKTNAGLPVVAVKKKALKRPNIDPALSKLILWYIGTATFWLLFGTSVGEYLGIKFVAPDADHLSWLSFGRLRPVHTNAVFWGWASLAMLGLGYYIVPMVSNTPLASIKKGWWTLILINASVILGTICLMAGINNGGGEYREYIWPVMALFAIGLVITLGNFLKTVGKRTTKEIYISNWYIISAVIFALVIVLVAYGPWWQDGLGETIAQGYYMHQGVGMWFMLFTLGIVYYFLPQQLNKPIYSYSLGILAFWTQILFYTLIGSHHFVFSPIPWWLQTVAIVGSMGMVIPVVAGTTNFLMTFKGAWYKIPGSYTLPFFLVGIIFYFTGSTQGTAEAFRSTNLFWHFTDFTVAHSHMTMYGIICFFVWAGIYAVIPRLTGKEPPQITVGAHFWLALIGLLFYTVPLMYGATLKGMMWVAGKPFIDGVVFMAPYWLWRAIGGSLMWFSHLFFAYNIYKMLAGSNEPDVKDLALEKMEKKSAAANY
;
A
#
# COMPACT_ATOMS: atom_id res chain seq x y z
N MET A 1 20.46 -42.86 -10.28
CA MET A 1 19.30 -42.97 -11.18
C MET A 1 18.75 -41.58 -11.44
N ASN A 2 19.06 -41.09 -12.60
CA ASN A 2 18.64 -39.89 -13.35
C ASN A 2 17.90 -38.73 -12.62
N ILE A 3 18.66 -37.82 -12.04
CA ILE A 3 18.20 -36.50 -11.57
C ILE A 3 18.09 -35.49 -12.74
N SER A 4 18.50 -35.85 -13.95
CA SER A 4 18.59 -34.92 -15.10
C SER A 4 17.27 -34.59 -15.82
N LEU A 5 16.14 -35.20 -15.46
CA LEU A 5 14.87 -35.00 -16.16
C LEU A 5 13.97 -33.89 -15.55
N HIS A 6 14.28 -33.37 -14.35
CA HIS A 6 13.41 -32.41 -13.70
C HIS A 6 13.74 -30.92 -13.96
N GLN A 7 14.98 -30.60 -14.34
CA GLN A 7 15.37 -29.20 -14.61
C GLN A 7 14.73 -28.59 -15.87
N PRO A 8 14.65 -29.30 -17.03
CA PRO A 8 13.99 -28.72 -18.20
C PRO A 8 12.48 -28.61 -18.04
N VAL A 9 11.83 -29.48 -17.26
CA VAL A 9 10.37 -29.41 -17.02
C VAL A 9 10.00 -28.17 -16.19
N GLY A 10 10.77 -27.82 -15.15
CA GLY A 10 10.55 -26.63 -14.38
C GLY A 10 10.70 -25.33 -15.20
N LEU A 11 11.73 -25.25 -16.04
CA LEU A 11 11.94 -24.13 -16.95
C LEU A 11 10.84 -24.04 -18.03
N ILE A 12 10.43 -25.17 -18.59
CA ILE A 12 9.34 -25.26 -19.58
C ILE A 12 8.01 -24.82 -18.91
N LEU A 13 7.72 -25.27 -17.69
CA LEU A 13 6.54 -24.84 -16.94
C LEU A 13 6.59 -23.34 -16.60
N PHE A 14 7.74 -22.81 -16.20
CA PHE A 14 7.93 -21.39 -15.95
C PHE A 14 7.72 -20.55 -17.21
N LEU A 15 8.35 -20.94 -18.32
CA LEU A 15 8.19 -20.26 -19.62
C LEU A 15 6.76 -20.39 -20.15
N SER A 16 6.11 -21.54 -19.97
CA SER A 16 4.71 -21.75 -20.34
C SER A 16 3.77 -20.90 -19.52
N LEU A 17 4.00 -20.77 -18.20
CA LEU A 17 3.23 -19.90 -17.32
C LEU A 17 3.45 -18.42 -17.67
N LEU A 18 4.69 -18.03 -17.93
CA LEU A 18 5.02 -16.65 -18.37
C LEU A 18 4.35 -16.33 -19.72
N LEU A 19 4.35 -17.28 -20.64
CA LEU A 19 3.66 -17.17 -21.94
C LEU A 19 2.14 -17.07 -21.75
N LEU A 20 1.58 -17.88 -20.86
CA LEU A 20 0.15 -17.84 -20.51
C LEU A 20 -0.23 -16.48 -19.88
N LEU A 21 0.58 -15.97 -18.96
CA LEU A 21 0.37 -14.64 -18.35
C LEU A 21 0.49 -13.51 -19.37
N LEU A 22 1.46 -13.59 -20.28
CA LEU A 22 1.59 -12.67 -21.42
C LEU A 22 0.38 -12.78 -22.36
N LEU A 23 -0.11 -13.97 -22.63
CA LEU A 23 -1.30 -14.18 -23.45
C LEU A 23 -2.54 -13.61 -22.79
N ILE A 24 -2.72 -13.83 -21.47
CA ILE A 24 -3.80 -13.25 -20.67
C ILE A 24 -3.70 -11.72 -20.68
N ALA A 25 -2.50 -11.16 -20.51
CA ALA A 25 -2.26 -9.71 -20.57
C ALA A 25 -2.59 -9.14 -21.96
N VAL A 26 -2.22 -9.84 -23.03
CA VAL A 26 -2.54 -9.44 -24.42
C VAL A 26 -4.04 -9.53 -24.68
N ILE A 27 -4.71 -10.60 -24.23
CA ILE A 27 -6.17 -10.75 -24.34
C ILE A 27 -6.88 -9.64 -23.54
N TYR A 28 -6.44 -9.39 -22.31
CA TYR A 28 -6.97 -8.30 -21.48
C TYR A 28 -6.78 -6.94 -22.14
N LEU A 29 -5.59 -6.64 -22.65
CA LEU A 29 -5.31 -5.41 -23.40
C LEU A 29 -6.17 -5.30 -24.68
N LYS A 30 -6.41 -6.42 -25.37
CA LYS A 30 -7.27 -6.45 -26.57
C LYS A 30 -8.74 -6.19 -26.21
N ILE A 31 -9.23 -6.78 -25.11
CA ILE A 31 -10.60 -6.52 -24.61
C ILE A 31 -10.73 -5.05 -24.18
N LYS A 32 -9.75 -4.54 -23.41
CA LYS A 32 -9.76 -3.13 -22.95
C LYS A 32 -9.60 -2.13 -24.09
N THR A 33 -8.77 -2.42 -25.10
CA THR A 33 -8.70 -1.59 -26.32
C THR A 33 -10.02 -1.66 -27.10
N GLY A 34 -10.71 -2.81 -27.14
CA GLY A 34 -12.05 -2.92 -27.70
C GLY A 34 -13.06 -2.06 -26.96
N GLU A 35 -13.13 -2.15 -25.63
CA GLU A 35 -14.00 -1.31 -24.79
C GLU A 35 -13.72 0.20 -24.97
N VAL A 36 -12.44 0.59 -25.07
CA VAL A 36 -12.04 1.99 -25.31
C VAL A 36 -12.44 2.44 -26.72
N LEU A 37 -12.32 1.57 -27.73
CA LEU A 37 -12.75 1.83 -29.09
C LEU A 37 -14.28 1.93 -29.19
N ASP A 38 -15.02 1.06 -28.50
CA ASP A 38 -16.48 1.09 -28.44
C ASP A 38 -17.00 2.30 -27.65
N ALA A 39 -16.36 2.64 -26.53
CA ALA A 39 -16.62 3.88 -25.80
C ALA A 39 -16.35 5.12 -26.66
N ASN A 40 -15.26 5.11 -27.46
CA ASN A 40 -14.98 6.18 -28.41
C ASN A 40 -15.99 6.23 -29.57
N LYS A 41 -16.49 5.08 -30.02
CA LYS A 41 -17.54 4.99 -31.03
C LYS A 41 -18.87 5.50 -30.49
N LYS A 42 -19.22 5.14 -29.27
CA LYS A 42 -20.39 5.66 -28.53
C LYS A 42 -20.29 7.16 -28.28
N ARG A 43 -19.09 7.68 -27.90
CA ARG A 43 -18.82 9.12 -27.78
C ARG A 43 -18.96 9.88 -29.10
N LYS A 44 -18.64 9.26 -30.25
CA LYS A 44 -18.86 9.87 -31.55
C LYS A 44 -20.33 9.98 -31.95
N THR A 45 -21.18 9.12 -31.42
CA THR A 45 -22.63 9.12 -31.65
C THR A 45 -23.42 9.97 -30.64
N GLU A 46 -22.78 10.33 -29.49
CA GLU A 46 -23.37 11.26 -28.53
C GLU A 46 -23.36 12.69 -29.10
N ASN A 47 -24.49 13.38 -28.96
CA ASN A 47 -24.65 14.77 -29.37
C ASN A 47 -23.59 15.65 -28.67
N GLU A 48 -22.76 16.37 -29.42
CA GLU A 48 -21.67 17.23 -28.89
C GLU A 48 -22.19 18.22 -27.83
N ALA A 49 -23.38 18.74 -28.01
CA ALA A 49 -24.05 19.62 -27.05
C ALA A 49 -24.29 18.96 -25.69
N GLY A 50 -24.69 17.68 -25.67
CA GLY A 50 -24.88 16.92 -24.41
C GLY A 50 -23.56 16.70 -23.66
N ARG A 51 -22.45 16.48 -24.38
CA ARG A 51 -21.11 16.37 -23.76
C ARG A 51 -20.65 17.71 -23.18
N PHE A 52 -20.86 18.81 -23.91
CA PHE A 52 -20.48 20.13 -23.43
C PHE A 52 -21.31 20.59 -22.24
N GLN A 53 -22.59 20.24 -22.18
CA GLN A 53 -23.40 20.40 -20.97
C GLN A 53 -22.87 19.60 -19.78
N GLN A 54 -22.35 18.41 -20.01
CA GLN A 54 -21.71 17.59 -18.97
C GLN A 54 -20.40 18.26 -18.50
N TYR A 55 -19.60 18.84 -19.39
CA TYR A 55 -18.41 19.62 -19.00
C TYR A 55 -18.80 20.83 -18.16
N LEU A 56 -19.81 21.58 -18.56
CA LEU A 56 -20.34 22.71 -17.80
C LEU A 56 -20.81 22.29 -16.41
N GLY A 57 -21.51 21.14 -16.34
CA GLY A 57 -21.95 20.53 -15.07
C GLY A 57 -20.81 20.05 -14.16
N ASN A 58 -19.59 19.86 -14.67
CA ASN A 58 -18.42 19.37 -13.96
C ASN A 58 -17.29 20.40 -13.77
N LEU A 59 -17.56 21.68 -13.97
CA LEU A 59 -16.62 22.75 -13.68
C LEU A 59 -16.36 22.86 -12.18
N ASP A 60 -15.12 23.18 -11.79
CA ASP A 60 -14.78 23.51 -10.42
C ASP A 60 -15.08 25.00 -10.11
N SER A 61 -14.99 25.38 -8.82
CA SER A 61 -15.31 26.76 -8.39
C SER A 61 -14.44 27.81 -9.08
N ARG A 62 -13.15 27.51 -9.30
CA ARG A 62 -12.21 28.43 -9.97
C ARG A 62 -12.57 28.59 -11.46
N GLN A 63 -12.84 27.48 -12.13
CA GLN A 63 -13.25 27.49 -13.54
C GLN A 63 -14.56 28.25 -13.75
N ILE A 64 -15.51 28.10 -12.80
CA ILE A 64 -16.79 28.85 -12.81
C ILE A 64 -16.55 30.33 -12.64
N GLU A 65 -15.69 30.75 -11.71
CA GLU A 65 -15.34 32.16 -11.50
C GLU A 65 -14.66 32.77 -12.70
N THR A 66 -13.66 32.06 -13.29
CA THR A 66 -13.00 32.50 -14.52
C THR A 66 -13.98 32.72 -15.66
N LEU A 67 -14.94 31.77 -15.85
CA LEU A 67 -15.93 31.88 -16.92
C LEU A 67 -16.91 33.04 -16.71
N LEU A 68 -17.35 33.29 -15.47
CA LEU A 68 -18.20 34.43 -15.13
C LEU A 68 -17.48 35.76 -15.36
N ASN A 69 -16.22 35.84 -14.96
CA ASN A 69 -15.39 37.05 -15.14
C ASN A 69 -15.17 37.36 -16.64
N LEU A 70 -14.82 36.34 -17.46
CA LEU A 70 -14.65 36.51 -18.89
C LEU A 70 -15.91 37.00 -19.61
N LYS A 71 -17.09 36.57 -19.13
CA LYS A 71 -18.37 37.04 -19.67
C LYS A 71 -18.72 38.46 -19.22
N GLN A 72 -18.37 38.83 -17.98
CA GLN A 72 -18.57 40.18 -17.45
C GLN A 72 -17.61 41.20 -18.07
N GLU A 73 -16.32 40.83 -18.30
CA GLU A 73 -15.33 41.69 -18.94
C GLU A 73 -15.71 42.00 -20.38
N LYS A 74 -16.29 41.04 -21.11
CA LYS A 74 -16.79 41.27 -22.48
C LYS A 74 -17.89 42.35 -22.52
N ASN A 75 -18.65 42.49 -21.43
CA ASN A 75 -19.74 43.44 -21.30
C ASN A 75 -19.28 44.82 -20.75
N SER A 76 -18.10 44.94 -20.13
CA SER A 76 -17.64 46.14 -19.42
C SER A 76 -16.46 46.89 -20.06
N GLY A 77 -15.83 46.40 -21.12
CA GLY A 77 -14.78 47.09 -21.89
C GLY A 77 -13.54 47.52 -21.10
N LYS A 78 -13.20 46.92 -19.97
CA LYS A 78 -12.05 47.29 -19.14
C LYS A 78 -10.86 46.34 -19.34
N LYS A 79 -9.70 46.93 -19.65
CA LYS A 79 -8.40 46.26 -19.81
C LYS A 79 -7.87 45.74 -18.47
N SER A 80 -7.49 44.48 -18.40
CA SER A 80 -6.67 43.93 -17.30
C SER A 80 -5.30 43.50 -17.85
N SER A 81 -4.24 43.92 -17.18
CA SER A 81 -2.84 43.60 -17.53
C SER A 81 -2.52 42.17 -17.06
N GLY A 82 -2.20 41.30 -18.01
CA GLY A 82 -1.80 39.91 -17.72
C GLY A 82 -0.32 39.83 -17.36
N SER A 83 -0.01 39.25 -16.22
CA SER A 83 1.36 38.82 -15.87
C SER A 83 1.60 37.40 -16.36
N SER A 84 2.53 37.24 -17.27
CA SER A 84 2.99 35.95 -17.75
C SER A 84 4.02 35.37 -16.78
N SER A 85 3.71 34.25 -16.15
CA SER A 85 4.70 33.46 -15.41
C SER A 85 5.32 32.43 -16.35
N ALA A 86 6.61 32.54 -16.57
CA ALA A 86 7.41 31.58 -17.31
C ALA A 86 7.58 30.29 -16.53
N VAL A 87 7.21 29.18 -17.15
CA VAL A 87 7.43 27.84 -16.61
C VAL A 87 8.84 27.39 -16.96
N SER A 88 9.67 27.25 -15.93
CA SER A 88 11.00 26.65 -16.01
C SER A 88 10.91 25.15 -16.29
N ARG A 89 11.53 24.71 -17.38
CA ARG A 89 11.77 23.32 -17.70
C ARG A 89 12.97 22.82 -16.91
N THR A 90 12.75 21.95 -15.93
CA THR A 90 13.81 21.10 -15.37
C THR A 90 13.65 19.69 -15.92
N GLY A 91 14.57 19.30 -16.77
CA GLY A 91 14.71 17.94 -17.27
C GLY A 91 15.21 17.01 -16.16
N GLY A 92 14.41 16.01 -15.80
CA GLY A 92 14.83 14.93 -14.93
C GLY A 92 15.76 13.95 -15.66
N MET A 93 16.99 13.88 -15.24
CA MET A 93 17.99 12.94 -15.73
C MET A 93 17.75 11.58 -15.07
N LEU A 94 17.43 10.59 -15.90
CA LEU A 94 17.29 9.19 -15.49
C LEU A 94 18.69 8.61 -15.30
N LEU A 95 19.12 8.42 -14.06
CA LEU A 95 20.36 7.71 -13.72
C LEU A 95 20.11 6.21 -13.87
N ILE A 96 20.52 5.66 -15.00
CA ILE A 96 20.64 4.22 -15.20
C ILE A 96 21.95 3.79 -14.54
N LEU A 97 21.84 3.13 -13.40
CA LEU A 97 22.98 2.45 -12.80
C LEU A 97 23.33 1.19 -13.61
N LEU A 98 24.27 1.33 -14.49
CA LEU A 98 24.96 0.21 -15.13
C LEU A 98 25.97 -0.37 -14.12
N PHE A 99 25.68 -1.58 -13.63
CA PHE A 99 26.67 -2.36 -12.91
C PHE A 99 27.63 -3.02 -13.91
N PRO A 100 28.94 -2.84 -13.78
CA PRO A 100 29.89 -3.61 -14.56
C PRO A 100 30.00 -5.02 -13.98
N VAL A 101 29.57 -6.02 -14.73
CA VAL A 101 29.83 -7.42 -14.44
C VAL A 101 31.22 -7.74 -14.98
N THR A 102 32.23 -7.76 -14.13
CA THR A 102 33.52 -8.37 -14.44
C THR A 102 33.50 -9.81 -13.98
N LEU A 103 33.34 -10.71 -14.93
CA LEU A 103 33.47 -12.15 -14.74
C LEU A 103 34.94 -12.55 -14.89
N LEU A 104 35.51 -13.11 -13.85
CA LEU A 104 36.67 -14.01 -13.93
C LEU A 104 36.26 -15.33 -13.31
N ALA A 105 35.98 -16.30 -14.18
CA ALA A 105 35.70 -17.67 -13.80
C ALA A 105 36.97 -18.50 -13.96
N GLN A 106 37.37 -19.20 -12.91
CA GLN A 106 38.19 -20.41 -13.04
C GLN A 106 37.37 -21.59 -12.52
N SER A 107 37.20 -22.57 -13.36
CA SER A 107 36.47 -23.81 -13.09
C SER A 107 37.41 -24.93 -12.65
N PRO A 108 36.99 -25.83 -11.77
CA PRO A 108 37.44 -27.22 -11.79
C PRO A 108 36.40 -28.15 -12.36
N SER A 109 36.91 -29.11 -13.12
CA SER A 109 36.28 -30.15 -13.91
C SER A 109 35.26 -31.05 -13.20
N GLY A 110 34.14 -31.30 -13.89
CA GLY A 110 33.28 -32.47 -13.63
C GLY A 110 31.81 -32.23 -13.97
N SER A 111 31.39 -32.82 -15.12
CA SER A 111 30.02 -32.83 -15.69
C SER A 111 29.44 -31.50 -16.14
N THR A 112 29.58 -31.23 -17.42
CA THR A 112 29.07 -30.03 -18.09
C THR A 112 27.55 -30.00 -18.18
N ASN A 113 26.95 -29.24 -17.33
CA ASN A 113 25.57 -28.81 -17.52
C ASN A 113 25.61 -27.60 -18.46
N ILE A 114 25.14 -27.74 -19.70
CA ILE A 114 25.20 -26.72 -20.76
C ILE A 114 24.62 -25.36 -20.29
N PHE A 115 23.69 -25.36 -19.31
CA PHE A 115 23.06 -24.17 -18.75
C PHE A 115 23.90 -23.46 -17.68
N SER A 116 24.96 -24.09 -17.16
CA SER A 116 25.89 -23.48 -16.19
C SER A 116 27.19 -22.98 -16.83
N GLU A 117 27.40 -23.18 -18.11
CA GLU A 117 28.56 -22.66 -18.81
C GLU A 117 28.47 -21.14 -18.92
N ALA A 118 29.49 -20.44 -18.43
CA ALA A 118 29.59 -18.98 -18.51
C ALA A 118 29.36 -18.46 -19.95
N GLY A 119 29.77 -19.21 -20.95
CA GLY A 119 29.52 -18.92 -22.36
C GLY A 119 28.04 -18.89 -22.74
N PHE A 120 27.23 -19.81 -22.22
CA PHE A 120 25.78 -19.85 -22.48
C PHE A 120 25.06 -18.67 -21.80
N LEU A 121 25.41 -18.37 -20.55
CA LEU A 121 24.85 -17.22 -19.84
C LEU A 121 25.24 -15.89 -20.50
N ILE A 122 26.47 -15.78 -21.02
CA ILE A 122 26.92 -14.62 -21.78
C ILE A 122 26.13 -14.48 -23.08
N VAL A 123 25.93 -15.56 -23.84
CA VAL A 123 25.17 -15.53 -25.10
C VAL A 123 23.71 -15.19 -24.85
N ILE A 124 23.06 -15.82 -23.85
CA ILE A 124 21.68 -15.48 -23.48
C ILE A 124 21.58 -14.00 -23.02
N SER A 125 22.51 -13.54 -22.19
CA SER A 125 22.51 -12.14 -21.74
C SER A 125 22.70 -11.18 -22.91
N LEU A 126 23.60 -11.46 -23.85
CA LEU A 126 23.84 -10.67 -25.05
C LEU A 126 22.63 -10.62 -26.00
N VAL A 127 21.79 -11.65 -25.99
CA VAL A 127 20.54 -11.67 -26.78
C VAL A 127 19.38 -11.07 -26.03
N LEU A 128 19.23 -11.41 -24.74
CA LEU A 128 18.08 -10.99 -23.93
C LEU A 128 18.13 -9.51 -23.56
N ILE A 129 19.30 -8.94 -23.26
CA ILE A 129 19.45 -7.54 -22.89
C ILE A 129 19.05 -6.61 -24.04
N PRO A 130 19.52 -6.77 -25.29
CA PRO A 130 19.06 -5.96 -26.41
C PRO A 130 17.56 -6.11 -26.70
N VAL A 131 17.01 -7.32 -26.57
CA VAL A 131 15.58 -7.59 -26.77
C VAL A 131 14.74 -6.88 -25.69
N LEU A 132 15.11 -6.99 -24.41
CA LEU A 132 14.45 -6.29 -23.33
C LEU A 132 14.57 -4.77 -23.49
N LEU A 133 15.75 -4.28 -23.83
CA LEU A 133 15.97 -2.85 -24.12
C LEU A 133 15.11 -2.39 -25.31
N GLY A 134 15.02 -3.18 -26.37
CA GLY A 134 14.16 -2.93 -27.52
C GLY A 134 12.67 -2.86 -27.14
N ILE A 135 12.21 -3.79 -26.30
CA ILE A 135 10.84 -3.80 -25.77
C ILE A 135 10.58 -2.54 -24.93
N VAL A 136 11.50 -2.17 -24.01
CA VAL A 136 11.36 -0.96 -23.19
C VAL A 136 11.32 0.30 -24.07
N LEU A 137 12.21 0.42 -25.04
CA LEU A 137 12.22 1.57 -25.97
C LEU A 137 10.94 1.62 -26.81
N MET A 138 10.44 0.47 -27.28
CA MET A 138 9.17 0.38 -28.00
C MET A 138 8.00 0.82 -27.13
N VAL A 139 7.92 0.33 -25.87
CA VAL A 139 6.87 0.75 -24.91
C VAL A 139 6.94 2.25 -24.66
N VAL A 140 8.13 2.81 -24.42
CA VAL A 140 8.33 4.25 -24.21
C VAL A 140 7.88 5.05 -25.43
N LYS A 141 8.24 4.59 -26.65
CA LYS A 141 7.83 5.24 -27.91
C LYS A 141 6.30 5.19 -28.09
N VAL A 142 5.67 4.05 -27.86
CA VAL A 142 4.20 3.91 -27.93
C VAL A 142 3.52 4.82 -26.89
N MET A 143 4.01 4.84 -25.66
CA MET A 143 3.48 5.73 -24.63
C MET A 143 3.60 7.21 -25.01
N ASN A 144 4.71 7.63 -25.60
CA ASN A 144 4.90 9.00 -26.06
C ASN A 144 3.93 9.36 -27.21
N VAL A 145 3.73 8.47 -28.18
CA VAL A 145 2.78 8.68 -29.27
C VAL A 145 1.35 8.77 -28.73
N LEU A 146 0.97 7.88 -27.82
CA LEU A 146 -0.34 7.93 -27.18
C LEU A 146 -0.55 9.23 -26.39
N LYS A 147 0.48 9.71 -25.69
CA LYS A 147 0.45 10.98 -24.96
C LYS A 147 0.26 12.17 -25.91
N GLN A 148 1.02 12.25 -26.99
CA GLN A 148 0.88 13.32 -27.99
C GLN A 148 -0.50 13.31 -28.64
N THR A 149 -1.03 12.12 -28.97
CA THR A 149 -2.38 11.97 -29.56
C THR A 149 -3.47 12.43 -28.59
N ARG A 150 -3.32 12.16 -27.29
CA ARG A 150 -4.27 12.62 -26.27
C ARG A 150 -4.23 14.14 -26.10
N ILE A 151 -3.03 14.74 -26.04
CA ILE A 151 -2.87 16.20 -25.95
C ILE A 151 -3.51 16.89 -27.14
N ARG A 152 -3.27 16.39 -28.36
CA ARG A 152 -3.87 16.97 -29.58
C ARG A 152 -5.39 16.88 -29.54
N ARG A 153 -5.96 15.73 -29.15
CA ARG A 153 -7.42 15.57 -29.01
C ARG A 153 -8.00 16.49 -27.95
N ALA A 154 -7.34 16.64 -26.79
CA ALA A 154 -7.77 17.56 -25.75
C ALA A 154 -7.78 19.02 -26.25
N GLN A 155 -6.82 19.41 -27.07
CA GLN A 155 -6.76 20.74 -27.69
C GLN A 155 -7.90 20.96 -28.70
N GLU A 156 -8.19 19.97 -29.56
CA GLU A 156 -9.29 20.03 -30.53
C GLU A 156 -10.67 20.09 -29.83
N GLU A 157 -10.85 19.31 -28.76
CA GLU A 157 -12.09 19.30 -27.98
C GLU A 157 -12.26 20.60 -27.16
N ALA A 158 -11.17 21.14 -26.64
CA ALA A 158 -11.17 22.42 -25.93
C ALA A 158 -11.54 23.60 -26.86
N GLU A 159 -11.14 23.56 -28.12
CA GLU A 159 -11.51 24.58 -29.10
C GLU A 159 -13.02 24.60 -29.37
N LYS A 160 -13.57 23.41 -29.60
CA LYS A 160 -15.02 23.27 -29.81
C LYS A 160 -15.83 23.64 -28.55
N LEU A 161 -15.32 23.29 -27.37
CA LEU A 161 -15.95 23.65 -26.09
C LEU A 161 -15.92 25.17 -25.87
N ALA A 162 -14.79 25.83 -26.17
CA ALA A 162 -14.68 27.27 -26.05
C ALA A 162 -15.63 28.02 -27.01
N GLU A 163 -15.81 27.53 -28.24
CA GLU A 163 -16.77 28.08 -29.18
C GLU A 163 -18.21 27.91 -28.72
N TRP A 164 -18.55 26.74 -28.22
CA TRP A 164 -19.87 26.45 -27.65
C TRP A 164 -20.17 27.33 -26.43
N LEU A 165 -19.24 27.48 -25.48
CA LEU A 165 -19.38 28.33 -24.30
C LEU A 165 -19.51 29.81 -24.68
N ALA A 166 -18.83 30.26 -25.72
CA ALA A 166 -18.96 31.63 -26.23
C ALA A 166 -20.31 31.91 -26.88
N ALA A 167 -20.93 30.89 -27.49
CA ALA A 167 -22.21 31.01 -28.17
C ALA A 167 -23.43 30.94 -27.23
N LEU A 168 -23.26 30.48 -25.95
CA LEU A 168 -24.38 30.42 -25.00
C LEU A 168 -24.89 31.83 -24.63
N PRO A 169 -26.20 32.02 -24.42
CA PRO A 169 -26.75 33.27 -23.91
C PRO A 169 -26.19 33.60 -22.51
N ASP A 170 -25.78 34.85 -22.29
CA ASP A 170 -25.11 35.26 -21.05
C ASP A 170 -26.01 35.07 -19.83
N GLU A 171 -27.29 35.29 -19.93
CA GLU A 171 -28.24 35.15 -18.84
C GLU A 171 -28.44 33.67 -18.47
N GLU A 172 -28.59 32.79 -19.45
CA GLU A 172 -28.77 31.36 -19.24
C GLU A 172 -27.47 30.73 -18.66
N LEU A 173 -26.32 31.15 -19.18
CA LEU A 173 -25.04 30.73 -18.69
C LEU A 173 -24.81 31.16 -17.23
N ALA A 174 -25.06 32.42 -16.89
CA ALA A 174 -24.91 32.95 -15.53
C ALA A 174 -25.82 32.21 -14.53
N LYS A 175 -27.10 31.96 -14.90
CA LYS A 175 -28.03 31.20 -14.06
C LYS A 175 -27.57 29.75 -13.84
N THR A 176 -27.13 29.09 -14.88
CA THR A 176 -26.65 27.70 -14.80
C THR A 176 -25.36 27.59 -13.97
N LEU A 177 -24.42 28.53 -14.16
CA LEU A 177 -23.16 28.58 -13.40
C LEU A 177 -23.38 28.93 -11.93
N LEU A 178 -24.28 29.87 -11.63
CA LEU A 178 -24.61 30.21 -10.26
C LEU A 178 -25.23 29.02 -9.51
N LYS A 179 -26.17 28.32 -10.15
CA LYS A 179 -26.76 27.09 -9.61
C LYS A 179 -25.70 26.03 -9.37
N ARG A 180 -24.75 25.89 -10.30
CA ARG A 180 -23.64 24.94 -10.16
C ARG A 180 -22.65 25.33 -9.06
N LYS A 181 -22.31 26.61 -8.94
CA LYS A 181 -21.46 27.12 -7.86
C LYS A 181 -22.09 26.84 -6.50
N GLN A 182 -23.37 27.11 -6.32
CA GLN A 182 -24.10 26.80 -5.10
C GLN A 182 -24.09 25.28 -4.80
N ALA A 183 -24.26 24.43 -5.81
CA ALA A 183 -24.21 22.98 -5.64
C ALA A 183 -22.78 22.49 -5.28
N LEU A 184 -21.74 23.10 -5.84
CA LEU A 184 -20.34 22.79 -5.51
C LEU A 184 -19.99 23.25 -4.09
N ASP A 185 -20.40 24.46 -3.70
CA ASP A 185 -20.19 24.99 -2.35
C ASP A 185 -20.92 24.12 -1.31
N TYR A 186 -22.12 23.65 -1.63
CA TYR A 186 -22.85 22.69 -0.83
C TYR A 186 -22.12 21.33 -0.73
N GLN A 187 -21.64 20.80 -1.86
CA GLN A 187 -20.86 19.56 -1.87
C GLN A 187 -19.52 19.67 -1.12
N LEU A 188 -18.83 20.81 -1.24
CA LEU A 188 -17.58 21.06 -0.54
C LEU A 188 -17.82 21.22 0.97
N SER A 189 -18.88 21.92 1.40
CA SER A 189 -19.25 22.05 2.79
C SER A 189 -19.65 20.72 3.42
N ASN A 190 -20.18 19.79 2.64
CA ASN A 190 -20.63 18.46 3.07
C ASN A 190 -19.60 17.35 2.84
N ARG A 191 -18.57 17.56 2.03
CA ARG A 191 -17.44 16.62 1.81
C ARG A 191 -16.45 16.56 2.97
N GLU A 192 -16.55 17.46 3.92
CA GLU A 192 -15.75 17.33 5.13
C GLU A 192 -16.13 16.01 5.82
N LEU A 193 -15.13 15.29 6.27
CA LEU A 193 -15.25 14.04 7.06
C LEU A 193 -15.90 14.32 8.43
N SER A 194 -16.91 15.16 8.45
CA SER A 194 -17.57 15.63 9.64
C SER A 194 -18.46 14.55 10.28
N GLY A 195 -18.61 13.39 9.61
CA GLY A 195 -19.61 12.41 10.02
C GLY A 195 -21.03 12.96 9.84
N HIS A 196 -21.20 14.08 9.13
CA HIS A 196 -22.50 14.53 8.68
C HIS A 196 -22.93 13.61 7.56
N GLU A 197 -23.86 12.81 7.88
CA GLU A 197 -24.81 12.33 6.92
C GLU A 197 -25.63 13.55 6.55
N THR A 198 -25.58 13.93 5.28
CA THR A 198 -26.48 14.93 4.76
C THR A 198 -27.89 14.38 4.85
N ALA A 199 -28.87 15.23 5.06
CA ALA A 199 -30.29 14.84 5.03
C ALA A 199 -30.68 14.15 3.71
N GLU A 200 -29.79 14.17 2.71
CA GLU A 200 -29.91 13.58 1.37
C GLU A 200 -29.19 12.22 1.22
N ASP A 201 -28.53 11.71 2.25
CA ASP A 201 -28.05 10.32 2.21
C ASP A 201 -29.25 9.36 2.41
N GLU A 202 -30.13 9.35 1.40
CA GLU A 202 -31.30 8.46 1.37
C GLU A 202 -30.95 6.98 1.43
N LYS A 203 -29.69 6.63 1.25
CA LYS A 203 -29.16 5.25 1.30
C LYS A 203 -28.37 4.96 2.57
N GLY A 204 -28.14 5.94 3.44
CA GLY A 204 -27.49 5.79 4.73
C GLY A 204 -28.40 5.17 5.79
N LEU A 205 -27.84 4.84 6.94
CA LEU A 205 -28.57 4.30 8.09
C LEU A 205 -29.63 5.26 8.68
N ILE A 206 -29.63 6.52 8.27
CA ILE A 206 -30.54 7.56 8.79
C ILE A 206 -31.95 7.42 8.23
N ASN A 207 -32.15 6.80 7.09
CA ASN A 207 -33.42 6.73 6.42
C ASN A 207 -34.18 5.40 6.61
N ILE A 208 -33.96 4.72 7.72
CA ILE A 208 -34.93 3.72 8.15
C ILE A 208 -36.14 4.47 8.73
N LYS A 209 -37.01 4.97 7.87
CA LYS A 209 -38.36 5.33 8.27
C LYS A 209 -39.05 4.05 8.70
N THR A 210 -39.18 3.85 9.97
CA THR A 210 -40.12 2.84 10.47
C THR A 210 -41.52 3.33 10.13
N ASN A 211 -42.43 2.43 9.77
CA ASN A 211 -43.84 2.72 9.55
C ASN A 211 -44.55 3.38 10.76
N ALA A 212 -43.84 3.56 11.85
CA ALA A 212 -44.30 4.18 13.09
C ALA A 212 -44.00 5.69 13.21
N GLY A 213 -43.38 6.31 12.19
CA GLY A 213 -43.11 7.76 12.19
C GLY A 213 -42.06 8.24 13.22
N LEU A 214 -41.46 7.33 13.99
CA LEU A 214 -40.42 7.68 14.96
C LEU A 214 -39.03 7.59 14.29
N PRO A 215 -38.17 8.61 14.40
CA PRO A 215 -36.81 8.54 13.91
C PRO A 215 -36.07 7.49 14.73
N VAL A 216 -35.62 6.43 14.08
CA VAL A 216 -34.86 5.32 14.71
C VAL A 216 -33.46 5.77 15.10
N VAL A 217 -32.98 6.87 14.53
CA VAL A 217 -31.67 7.43 14.82
C VAL A 217 -31.84 8.88 15.27
N ALA A 218 -31.27 9.23 16.40
CA ALA A 218 -31.25 10.60 16.89
C ALA A 218 -30.62 11.52 15.83
N VAL A 219 -31.23 12.69 15.60
CA VAL A 219 -30.68 13.73 14.72
C VAL A 219 -29.25 14.02 15.18
N LYS A 220 -28.26 13.77 14.34
CA LYS A 220 -26.88 14.07 14.64
C LYS A 220 -26.72 15.57 14.88
N LYS A 221 -26.07 15.93 15.99
CA LYS A 221 -25.67 17.32 16.22
C LYS A 221 -24.76 17.75 15.08
N LYS A 222 -24.90 19.03 14.67
CA LYS A 222 -24.04 19.66 13.68
C LYS A 222 -22.58 19.37 14.00
N ALA A 223 -21.82 18.72 13.08
CA ALA A 223 -20.45 18.38 13.32
C ALA A 223 -19.58 19.63 13.42
N LEU A 224 -18.54 19.55 14.23
CA LEU A 224 -17.55 20.60 14.31
C LEU A 224 -16.83 20.74 12.96
N LYS A 225 -16.59 21.99 12.53
CA LYS A 225 -15.81 22.26 11.31
C LYS A 225 -14.42 21.65 11.47
N ARG A 226 -14.02 20.82 10.52
CA ARG A 226 -12.68 20.22 10.52
C ARG A 226 -11.65 21.19 9.98
N PRO A 227 -10.42 21.17 10.51
CA PRO A 227 -9.36 22.01 9.98
C PRO A 227 -9.04 21.57 8.52
N ASN A 228 -8.79 22.53 7.65
CA ASN A 228 -8.23 22.26 6.34
C ASN A 228 -6.87 21.58 6.49
N ILE A 229 -6.52 20.69 5.56
CA ILE A 229 -5.21 20.04 5.58
C ILE A 229 -4.16 21.07 5.21
N ASP A 230 -3.23 21.32 6.14
CA ASP A 230 -2.10 22.21 5.91
C ASP A 230 -1.25 21.68 4.73
N PRO A 231 -0.93 22.51 3.73
CA PRO A 231 -0.04 22.11 2.64
C PRO A 231 1.32 21.58 3.10
N ALA A 232 1.87 22.11 4.21
CA ALA A 232 3.12 21.65 4.79
C ALA A 232 2.96 20.24 5.41
N LEU A 233 1.81 19.96 6.04
CA LEU A 233 1.48 18.61 6.51
C LEU A 233 1.27 17.64 5.34
N SER A 234 0.56 18.08 4.30
CA SER A 234 0.39 17.28 3.08
C SER A 234 1.74 16.88 2.47
N LYS A 235 2.67 17.84 2.35
CA LYS A 235 4.03 17.59 1.87
C LYS A 235 4.76 16.56 2.74
N LEU A 236 4.67 16.66 4.05
CA LEU A 236 5.27 15.71 4.99
C LEU A 236 4.72 14.28 4.75
N ILE A 237 3.39 14.12 4.70
CA ILE A 237 2.73 12.82 4.48
C ILE A 237 3.18 12.21 3.14
N LEU A 238 3.23 13.00 2.07
CA LEU A 238 3.66 12.53 0.76
C LEU A 238 5.12 12.06 0.76
N TRP A 239 6.00 12.69 1.55
CA TRP A 239 7.38 12.24 1.72
C TRP A 239 7.47 10.92 2.51
N TYR A 240 6.64 10.72 3.55
CA TYR A 240 6.55 9.43 4.22
C TYR A 240 6.15 8.32 3.24
N ILE A 241 5.10 8.54 2.44
CA ILE A 241 4.62 7.55 1.48
C ILE A 241 5.64 7.32 0.35
N GLY A 242 6.30 8.38 -0.13
CA GLY A 242 7.33 8.28 -1.15
C GLY A 242 8.53 7.44 -0.71
N THR A 243 9.07 7.72 0.48
CA THR A 243 10.19 6.94 1.03
C THR A 243 9.76 5.52 1.41
N ALA A 244 8.56 5.32 1.91
CA ALA A 244 8.00 3.99 2.15
C ALA A 244 7.89 3.19 0.85
N THR A 245 7.43 3.80 -0.24
CA THR A 245 7.37 3.15 -1.56
C THR A 245 8.75 2.73 -2.07
N PHE A 246 9.77 3.55 -1.84
CA PHE A 246 11.15 3.17 -2.14
C PHE A 246 11.58 1.92 -1.37
N TRP A 247 11.33 1.89 -0.05
CA TRP A 247 11.67 0.74 0.79
C TRP A 247 10.87 -0.52 0.45
N LEU A 248 9.62 -0.38 0.00
CA LEU A 248 8.84 -1.50 -0.52
C LEU A 248 9.55 -2.11 -1.74
N LEU A 249 9.89 -1.30 -2.73
CA LEU A 249 10.57 -1.78 -3.94
C LEU A 249 11.94 -2.39 -3.61
N PHE A 250 12.75 -1.72 -2.81
CA PHE A 250 14.06 -2.21 -2.44
C PHE A 250 13.95 -3.53 -1.65
N GLY A 251 13.18 -3.53 -0.56
CA GLY A 251 13.06 -4.71 0.30
C GLY A 251 12.48 -5.92 -0.42
N THR A 252 11.48 -5.71 -1.29
CA THR A 252 10.89 -6.83 -2.05
C THR A 252 11.75 -7.26 -3.23
N SER A 253 12.60 -6.40 -3.81
CA SER A 253 13.61 -6.83 -4.78
C SER A 253 14.65 -7.76 -4.13
N VAL A 254 15.07 -7.44 -2.91
CA VAL A 254 15.93 -8.34 -2.12
C VAL A 254 15.20 -9.65 -1.80
N GLY A 255 13.91 -9.58 -1.43
CA GLY A 255 13.08 -10.76 -1.15
C GLY A 255 12.89 -11.67 -2.35
N GLU A 256 12.67 -11.09 -3.53
CA GLU A 256 12.58 -11.84 -4.78
C GLU A 256 13.90 -12.56 -5.11
N TYR A 257 15.01 -11.84 -4.96
CA TYR A 257 16.33 -12.44 -5.16
C TYR A 257 16.60 -13.61 -4.20
N LEU A 258 16.16 -13.50 -2.95
CA LEU A 258 16.20 -14.60 -1.99
C LEU A 258 15.33 -15.79 -2.43
N GLY A 259 14.15 -15.52 -2.99
CA GLY A 259 13.27 -16.54 -3.58
C GLY A 259 13.95 -17.29 -4.72
N ILE A 260 14.66 -16.58 -5.59
CA ILE A 260 15.44 -17.17 -6.70
C ILE A 260 16.56 -18.08 -6.16
N LYS A 261 17.25 -17.71 -5.07
CA LYS A 261 18.29 -18.53 -4.46
C LYS A 261 17.81 -19.89 -3.94
N PHE A 262 16.54 -20.07 -3.63
CA PHE A 262 15.98 -21.38 -3.30
C PHE A 262 15.86 -22.30 -4.53
N VAL A 263 15.69 -21.71 -5.71
CA VAL A 263 15.59 -22.45 -6.98
C VAL A 263 16.94 -22.58 -7.67
N ALA A 264 17.78 -21.57 -7.53
CA ALA A 264 19.13 -21.50 -8.07
C ALA A 264 20.11 -21.05 -6.98
N PRO A 265 20.57 -21.97 -6.09
CA PRO A 265 21.45 -21.64 -4.97
C PRO A 265 22.75 -20.97 -5.40
N ASP A 266 23.27 -21.34 -6.57
CA ASP A 266 24.52 -20.83 -7.14
C ASP A 266 24.33 -19.61 -8.06
N ALA A 267 23.26 -18.83 -7.85
CA ALA A 267 22.98 -17.63 -8.66
C ALA A 267 24.12 -16.59 -8.58
N ASP A 268 24.87 -16.58 -7.48
CA ASP A 268 26.09 -15.76 -7.29
C ASP A 268 27.01 -16.41 -6.26
N HIS A 269 28.25 -15.89 -6.19
CA HIS A 269 29.27 -16.26 -5.19
C HIS A 269 29.73 -15.06 -4.37
N LEU A 270 28.93 -13.96 -4.33
CA LEU A 270 29.27 -12.74 -3.64
C LEU A 270 28.89 -12.84 -2.16
N SER A 271 29.85 -12.72 -1.25
CA SER A 271 29.65 -12.87 0.20
C SER A 271 28.62 -11.88 0.77
N TRP A 272 28.57 -10.66 0.26
CA TRP A 272 27.64 -9.61 0.70
C TRP A 272 26.21 -9.82 0.17
N LEU A 273 26.01 -10.70 -0.83
CA LEU A 273 24.72 -11.17 -1.34
C LEU A 273 24.34 -12.55 -0.79
N SER A 274 25.06 -13.08 0.19
CA SER A 274 24.71 -14.37 0.81
C SER A 274 23.31 -14.32 1.42
N PHE A 275 22.63 -15.48 1.42
CA PHE A 275 21.27 -15.61 1.97
C PHE A 275 21.20 -15.11 3.42
N GLY A 276 22.19 -15.45 4.26
CA GLY A 276 22.23 -15.05 5.66
C GLY A 276 22.36 -13.54 5.89
N ARG A 277 22.96 -12.79 4.94
CA ARG A 277 23.01 -11.32 4.99
C ARG A 277 21.77 -10.67 4.40
N LEU A 278 21.28 -11.19 3.28
CA LEU A 278 20.15 -10.58 2.57
C LEU A 278 18.80 -10.86 3.22
N ARG A 279 18.61 -12.03 3.89
CA ARG A 279 17.34 -12.32 4.56
C ARG A 279 16.98 -11.24 5.60
N PRO A 280 17.85 -10.89 6.55
CA PRO A 280 17.57 -9.79 7.47
C PRO A 280 17.48 -8.42 6.78
N VAL A 281 18.18 -8.17 5.67
CA VAL A 281 17.98 -6.95 4.88
C VAL A 281 16.56 -6.88 4.34
N HIS A 282 16.05 -7.98 3.75
CA HIS A 282 14.66 -8.04 3.28
C HIS A 282 13.67 -7.75 4.39
N THR A 283 13.75 -8.50 5.49
CA THR A 283 12.77 -8.40 6.59
C THR A 283 12.78 -7.02 7.24
N ASN A 284 13.95 -6.47 7.53
CA ASN A 284 14.05 -5.15 8.17
C ASN A 284 13.68 -3.99 7.22
N ALA A 285 14.00 -4.08 5.92
CA ALA A 285 13.62 -3.06 4.95
C ALA A 285 12.09 -2.99 4.75
N VAL A 286 11.41 -4.15 4.71
CA VAL A 286 9.95 -4.16 4.56
C VAL A 286 9.22 -3.83 5.87
N PHE A 287 9.76 -4.16 7.04
CA PHE A 287 9.17 -3.87 8.33
C PHE A 287 9.42 -2.41 8.75
N TRP A 288 10.70 -2.06 8.96
CA TRP A 288 11.06 -0.76 9.51
C TRP A 288 11.07 0.35 8.44
N GLY A 289 11.39 -0.02 7.19
CA GLY A 289 11.36 0.91 6.06
C GLY A 289 9.95 1.07 5.49
N TRP A 290 9.40 0.05 4.82
CA TRP A 290 8.11 0.16 4.14
C TRP A 290 6.94 0.34 5.10
N ALA A 291 6.64 -0.70 5.90
CA ALA A 291 5.40 -0.71 6.66
C ALA A 291 5.36 0.40 7.72
N SER A 292 6.46 0.60 8.48
CA SER A 292 6.51 1.63 9.51
C SER A 292 6.38 3.04 8.97
N LEU A 293 7.10 3.38 7.87
CA LEU A 293 6.99 4.72 7.28
C LEU A 293 5.61 4.96 6.67
N ALA A 294 5.04 3.97 5.98
CA ALA A 294 3.71 4.08 5.41
C ALA A 294 2.63 4.28 6.49
N MET A 295 2.68 3.47 7.55
CA MET A 295 1.77 3.60 8.69
C MET A 295 1.91 4.96 9.39
N LEU A 296 3.14 5.41 9.66
CA LEU A 296 3.37 6.71 10.26
C LEU A 296 2.86 7.85 9.37
N GLY A 297 3.08 7.79 8.06
CA GLY A 297 2.53 8.76 7.11
C GLY A 297 1.00 8.85 7.20
N LEU A 298 0.32 7.70 7.25
CA LEU A 298 -1.13 7.63 7.46
C LEU A 298 -1.52 8.11 8.86
N GLY A 299 -0.73 7.82 9.90
CA GLY A 299 -0.95 8.30 11.27
C GLY A 299 -0.85 9.81 11.38
N TYR A 300 0.13 10.44 10.72
CA TYR A 300 0.25 11.91 10.63
C TYR A 300 -0.96 12.56 9.95
N TYR A 301 -1.65 11.82 9.08
CA TYR A 301 -2.92 12.26 8.53
C TYR A 301 -4.09 12.03 9.50
N ILE A 302 -4.24 10.81 10.03
CA ILE A 302 -5.41 10.38 10.80
C ILE A 302 -5.50 11.13 12.14
N VAL A 303 -4.40 11.19 12.90
CA VAL A 303 -4.41 11.74 14.28
C VAL A 303 -4.94 13.16 14.34
N PRO A 304 -4.46 14.15 13.54
CA PRO A 304 -5.03 15.49 13.55
C PRO A 304 -6.46 15.53 13.02
N MET A 305 -6.79 14.72 11.98
CA MET A 305 -8.14 14.71 11.40
C MET A 305 -9.19 14.21 12.39
N VAL A 306 -8.90 13.12 13.09
CA VAL A 306 -9.80 12.53 14.11
C VAL A 306 -9.92 13.43 15.34
N SER A 307 -8.84 14.11 15.70
CA SER A 307 -8.81 15.06 16.80
C SER A 307 -9.43 16.42 16.47
N ASN A 308 -9.77 16.64 15.19
CA ASN A 308 -10.29 17.91 14.66
C ASN A 308 -9.41 19.11 15.07
N THR A 309 -8.09 18.96 14.96
CA THR A 309 -7.09 19.98 15.35
C THR A 309 -5.85 19.83 14.47
N PRO A 310 -5.12 20.92 14.17
CA PRO A 310 -3.86 20.84 13.47
C PRO A 310 -2.83 19.98 14.23
N LEU A 311 -1.91 19.35 13.48
CA LEU A 311 -0.78 18.62 14.06
C LEU A 311 0.05 19.55 14.96
N ALA A 312 0.43 19.10 16.14
CA ALA A 312 1.14 19.93 17.11
C ALA A 312 2.49 20.47 16.59
N SER A 313 3.21 19.72 15.75
CA SER A 313 4.46 20.17 15.14
C SER A 313 4.80 19.39 13.86
N ILE A 314 4.79 20.07 12.73
CA ILE A 314 5.23 19.50 11.44
C ILE A 314 6.75 19.26 11.44
N LYS A 315 7.54 20.15 12.07
CA LYS A 315 8.99 20.03 12.20
C LYS A 315 9.40 18.72 12.88
N LYS A 316 8.68 18.32 13.94
CA LYS A 316 8.91 17.03 14.61
C LYS A 316 8.62 15.83 13.69
N GLY A 317 7.60 15.94 12.85
CA GLY A 317 7.32 14.91 11.82
C GLY A 317 8.47 14.73 10.84
N TRP A 318 9.12 15.80 10.41
CA TRP A 318 10.31 15.74 9.54
C TRP A 318 11.50 15.09 10.25
N TRP A 319 11.76 15.40 11.53
CA TRP A 319 12.83 14.75 12.28
C TRP A 319 12.59 13.25 12.41
N THR A 320 11.37 12.82 12.69
CA THR A 320 11.02 11.38 12.72
C THR A 320 11.29 10.71 11.37
N LEU A 321 10.86 11.33 10.27
CA LEU A 321 11.09 10.80 8.91
C LEU A 321 12.59 10.61 8.63
N ILE A 322 13.41 11.58 8.95
CA ILE A 322 14.86 11.54 8.75
C ILE A 322 15.49 10.44 9.62
N LEU A 323 15.15 10.38 10.90
CA LEU A 323 15.74 9.42 11.83
C LEU A 323 15.39 7.97 11.47
N ILE A 324 14.14 7.69 11.08
CA ILE A 324 13.75 6.35 10.67
C ILE A 324 14.43 5.94 9.37
N ASN A 325 14.45 6.81 8.35
CA ASN A 325 15.18 6.51 7.12
C ASN A 325 16.67 6.30 7.38
N ALA A 326 17.31 7.11 8.23
CA ALA A 326 18.71 6.93 8.61
C ALA A 326 18.94 5.58 9.30
N SER A 327 18.04 5.18 10.22
CA SER A 327 18.09 3.86 10.86
C SER A 327 18.05 2.73 9.82
N VAL A 328 17.10 2.78 8.89
CA VAL A 328 16.94 1.70 7.89
C VAL A 328 18.13 1.67 6.91
N ILE A 329 18.64 2.82 6.47
CA ILE A 329 19.82 2.90 5.60
C ILE A 329 21.05 2.32 6.30
N LEU A 330 21.37 2.79 7.50
CA LEU A 330 22.50 2.32 8.27
C LEU A 330 22.37 0.84 8.63
N GLY A 331 21.17 0.40 9.01
CA GLY A 331 20.87 -0.99 9.29
C GLY A 331 21.10 -1.89 8.08
N THR A 332 20.62 -1.47 6.91
CA THR A 332 20.85 -2.18 5.64
C THR A 332 22.34 -2.32 5.34
N ILE A 333 23.11 -1.25 5.46
CA ILE A 333 24.57 -1.25 5.24
C ILE A 333 25.26 -2.19 6.24
N CYS A 334 24.94 -2.11 7.53
CA CYS A 334 25.48 -2.98 8.56
C CYS A 334 25.20 -4.46 8.27
N LEU A 335 23.97 -4.81 7.94
CA LEU A 335 23.59 -6.20 7.65
C LEU A 335 24.29 -6.75 6.41
N MET A 336 24.41 -5.97 5.34
CA MET A 336 25.16 -6.37 4.14
C MET A 336 26.66 -6.52 4.44
N ALA A 337 27.22 -5.70 5.32
CA ALA A 337 28.61 -5.83 5.81
C ALA A 337 28.79 -7.01 6.77
N GLY A 338 27.71 -7.66 7.24
CA GLY A 338 27.75 -8.74 8.22
C GLY A 338 27.79 -8.26 9.67
N ILE A 339 27.51 -6.98 9.92
CA ILE A 339 27.42 -6.37 11.25
C ILE A 339 25.95 -6.45 11.72
N ASN A 340 25.69 -7.27 12.73
CA ASN A 340 24.35 -7.49 13.25
C ASN A 340 24.32 -7.72 14.76
N ASN A 341 23.13 -7.75 15.35
CA ASN A 341 22.89 -8.00 16.78
C ASN A 341 22.62 -9.49 17.10
N GLY A 342 23.15 -10.41 16.29
CA GLY A 342 22.89 -11.86 16.43
C GLY A 342 21.71 -12.33 15.59
N GLY A 343 21.28 -13.59 15.79
CA GLY A 343 20.27 -14.27 14.98
C GLY A 343 18.81 -14.00 15.38
N GLY A 344 18.53 -13.05 16.24
CA GLY A 344 17.16 -12.72 16.68
C GLY A 344 16.36 -12.10 15.57
N GLU A 345 15.26 -12.73 15.12
CA GLU A 345 14.41 -12.30 14.03
C GLU A 345 13.81 -10.92 14.32
N TYR A 346 13.90 -10.01 13.34
CA TYR A 346 13.52 -8.58 13.41
C TYR A 346 14.32 -7.73 14.41
N ARG A 347 15.31 -8.30 15.11
CA ARG A 347 16.22 -7.68 16.08
C ARG A 347 17.66 -7.64 15.58
N GLU A 348 17.86 -7.83 14.28
CA GLU A 348 19.19 -7.94 13.69
C GLU A 348 19.96 -6.60 13.67
N TYR A 349 19.26 -5.45 13.75
CA TYR A 349 19.95 -4.14 13.85
C TYR A 349 20.71 -4.03 15.16
N ILE A 350 21.95 -3.54 15.08
CA ILE A 350 22.71 -3.18 16.28
C ILE A 350 22.00 -2.04 17.04
N TRP A 351 22.20 -2.00 18.37
CA TRP A 351 21.47 -1.05 19.23
C TRP A 351 21.59 0.43 18.82
N PRO A 352 22.75 0.98 18.31
CA PRO A 352 22.81 2.39 17.91
C PRO A 352 21.90 2.71 16.72
N VAL A 353 21.74 1.75 15.82
CA VAL A 353 20.85 1.87 14.65
C VAL A 353 19.39 1.84 15.07
N MET A 354 19.01 0.88 15.94
CA MET A 354 17.65 0.82 16.46
C MET A 354 17.31 2.01 17.37
N ALA A 355 18.29 2.59 18.06
CA ALA A 355 18.09 3.80 18.86
C ALA A 355 17.63 4.99 18.01
N LEU A 356 18.10 5.16 16.77
CA LEU A 356 17.61 6.20 15.86
C LEU A 356 16.13 6.01 15.57
N PHE A 357 15.70 4.78 15.33
CA PHE A 357 14.28 4.43 15.12
C PHE A 357 13.44 4.75 16.36
N ALA A 358 13.90 4.32 17.54
CA ALA A 358 13.24 4.57 18.82
C ALA A 358 13.10 6.07 19.14
N ILE A 359 14.16 6.86 18.94
CA ILE A 359 14.11 8.32 19.11
C ILE A 359 13.07 8.94 18.18
N GLY A 360 13.00 8.50 16.93
CA GLY A 360 11.96 8.90 15.99
C GLY A 360 10.54 8.62 16.53
N LEU A 361 10.32 7.43 17.11
CA LEU A 361 9.04 7.08 17.73
C LEU A 361 8.72 7.91 18.98
N VAL A 362 9.70 8.21 19.83
CA VAL A 362 9.51 9.10 21.01
C VAL A 362 9.06 10.48 20.56
N ILE A 363 9.69 11.04 19.51
CA ILE A 363 9.30 12.33 18.93
C ILE A 363 7.87 12.26 18.38
N THR A 364 7.52 11.17 17.69
CA THR A 364 6.16 10.97 17.15
C THR A 364 5.13 10.83 18.27
N LEU A 365 5.41 10.02 19.29
CA LEU A 365 4.52 9.87 20.45
C LEU A 365 4.21 11.23 21.10
N GLY A 366 5.26 12.01 21.40
CA GLY A 366 5.11 13.33 21.97
C GLY A 366 4.34 14.29 21.05
N ASN A 367 4.47 14.16 19.74
CA ASN A 367 3.73 14.96 18.76
C ASN A 367 2.23 14.56 18.73
N PHE A 368 1.94 13.26 18.68
CA PHE A 368 0.56 12.74 18.66
C PHE A 368 -0.17 13.01 19.98
N LEU A 369 0.46 12.78 21.14
CA LEU A 369 -0.14 13.07 22.43
C LEU A 369 -0.47 14.56 22.59
N LYS A 370 0.43 15.46 22.15
CA LYS A 370 0.16 16.91 22.15
C LYS A 370 -0.97 17.28 21.19
N THR A 371 -1.08 16.61 20.05
CA THR A 371 -2.17 16.82 19.09
C THR A 371 -3.51 16.39 19.69
N VAL A 372 -3.58 15.17 20.24
CA VAL A 372 -4.79 14.66 20.87
C VAL A 372 -5.17 15.47 22.12
N GLY A 373 -4.17 15.94 22.89
CA GLY A 373 -4.41 16.84 24.04
C GLY A 373 -5.08 18.16 23.66
N LYS A 374 -4.90 18.62 22.43
CA LYS A 374 -5.53 19.84 21.88
C LYS A 374 -6.81 19.57 21.09
N ARG A 375 -7.33 18.34 21.13
CA ARG A 375 -8.51 17.96 20.37
C ARG A 375 -9.72 18.84 20.69
N THR A 376 -10.53 19.12 19.69
CA THR A 376 -11.80 19.82 19.84
C THR A 376 -13.00 18.86 19.89
N THR A 377 -12.76 17.56 19.67
CA THR A 377 -13.75 16.49 19.84
C THR A 377 -13.92 16.12 21.31
N LYS A 378 -15.15 15.78 21.75
CA LYS A 378 -15.39 15.35 23.13
C LYS A 378 -14.65 14.09 23.48
N GLU A 379 -14.73 13.09 22.60
CA GLU A 379 -14.18 11.76 22.79
C GLU A 379 -12.94 11.55 21.93
N ILE A 380 -12.05 10.70 22.41
CA ILE A 380 -10.93 10.21 21.62
C ILE A 380 -11.47 9.05 20.80
N TYR A 381 -11.53 9.21 19.48
CA TYR A 381 -12.01 8.16 18.58
C TYR A 381 -11.07 6.95 18.58
N ILE A 382 -11.64 5.77 18.38
CA ILE A 382 -10.95 4.48 18.48
C ILE A 382 -9.67 4.37 17.64
N SER A 383 -9.59 5.01 16.48
CA SER A 383 -8.36 5.04 15.67
C SER A 383 -7.17 5.62 16.42
N ASN A 384 -7.38 6.70 17.21
CA ASN A 384 -6.32 7.29 18.03
C ASN A 384 -5.87 6.34 19.16
N TRP A 385 -6.79 5.55 19.74
CA TRP A 385 -6.42 4.56 20.76
C TRP A 385 -5.47 3.52 20.16
N TYR A 386 -5.82 2.95 19.00
CA TYR A 386 -5.02 1.95 18.30
C TYR A 386 -3.65 2.51 17.89
N ILE A 387 -3.61 3.69 17.26
CA ILE A 387 -2.37 4.30 16.74
C ILE A 387 -1.41 4.69 17.86
N ILE A 388 -1.92 5.37 18.91
CA ILE A 388 -1.07 5.82 20.02
C ILE A 388 -0.55 4.65 20.83
N SER A 389 -1.41 3.66 21.12
CA SER A 389 -1.00 2.44 21.82
C SER A 389 0.05 1.68 21.03
N ALA A 390 -0.07 1.59 19.71
CA ALA A 390 0.94 0.94 18.87
C ALA A 390 2.31 1.63 19.01
N VAL A 391 2.37 2.95 19.00
CA VAL A 391 3.63 3.69 19.21
C VAL A 391 4.21 3.44 20.61
N ILE A 392 3.35 3.41 21.65
CA ILE A 392 3.79 3.10 23.02
C ILE A 392 4.37 1.69 23.10
N PHE A 393 3.66 0.70 22.57
CA PHE A 393 4.13 -0.68 22.59
C PHE A 393 5.41 -0.89 21.76
N ALA A 394 5.56 -0.21 20.62
CA ALA A 394 6.80 -0.24 19.85
C ALA A 394 8.01 0.23 20.68
N LEU A 395 7.85 1.26 21.50
CA LEU A 395 8.89 1.71 22.42
C LEU A 395 9.15 0.71 23.53
N VAL A 396 8.10 0.11 24.11
CA VAL A 396 8.24 -0.93 25.15
C VAL A 396 9.00 -2.14 24.63
N ILE A 397 8.66 -2.65 23.45
CA ILE A 397 9.32 -3.82 22.87
C ILE A 397 10.79 -3.55 22.53
N VAL A 398 11.14 -2.34 22.07
CA VAL A 398 12.55 -1.97 21.82
C VAL A 398 13.32 -1.92 23.13
N LEU A 399 12.76 -1.36 24.19
CA LEU A 399 13.41 -1.35 25.51
C LEU A 399 13.60 -2.78 26.06
N VAL A 400 12.61 -3.65 25.93
CA VAL A 400 12.71 -5.05 26.34
C VAL A 400 13.78 -5.79 25.54
N ALA A 401 13.80 -5.63 24.21
CA ALA A 401 14.67 -6.39 23.34
C ALA A 401 16.15 -5.97 23.38
N TYR A 402 16.39 -4.67 23.61
CA TYR A 402 17.76 -4.12 23.60
C TYR A 402 18.28 -3.76 25.00
N GLY A 403 17.52 -4.05 26.05
CA GLY A 403 17.95 -3.92 27.44
C GLY A 403 19.08 -4.92 27.78
N PRO A 404 20.19 -4.48 28.39
CA PRO A 404 21.37 -5.35 28.58
C PRO A 404 21.21 -6.41 29.69
N TRP A 405 20.23 -6.27 30.56
CA TRP A 405 20.10 -7.07 31.79
C TRP A 405 19.41 -8.43 31.63
N TRP A 406 18.90 -8.76 30.46
CA TRP A 406 18.30 -10.07 30.13
C TRP A 406 18.73 -10.65 28.79
N GLN A 407 19.90 -10.26 28.34
CA GLN A 407 20.44 -10.64 27.03
C GLN A 407 21.29 -11.91 27.08
N ASP A 408 20.99 -12.86 27.98
CA ASP A 408 21.71 -14.11 28.07
C ASP A 408 20.81 -15.30 28.37
N GLY A 409 21.16 -16.48 27.80
CA GLY A 409 20.51 -17.74 28.06
C GLY A 409 19.01 -17.75 27.79
N LEU A 410 18.25 -18.29 28.69
CA LEU A 410 16.78 -18.37 28.58
C LEU A 410 16.10 -17.00 28.63
N GLY A 411 16.69 -16.04 29.33
CA GLY A 411 16.20 -14.66 29.38
C GLY A 411 16.19 -14.03 27.98
N GLU A 412 17.25 -14.19 27.21
CA GLU A 412 17.32 -13.73 25.84
C GLU A 412 16.26 -14.40 24.94
N THR A 413 16.07 -15.71 25.06
CA THR A 413 15.04 -16.44 24.30
C THR A 413 13.64 -15.89 24.59
N ILE A 414 13.31 -15.64 25.85
CA ILE A 414 12.01 -15.11 26.27
C ILE A 414 11.84 -13.69 25.74
N ALA A 415 12.85 -12.83 25.89
CA ALA A 415 12.84 -11.45 25.38
C ALA A 415 12.72 -11.41 23.86
N GLN A 416 13.39 -12.31 23.14
CA GLN A 416 13.30 -12.46 21.69
C GLN A 416 11.89 -12.86 21.24
N GLY A 417 11.28 -13.84 21.89
CA GLY A 417 9.90 -14.25 21.57
C GLY A 417 8.91 -13.12 21.77
N TYR A 418 9.06 -12.41 22.89
CA TYR A 418 8.24 -11.23 23.18
C TYR A 418 8.43 -10.15 22.10
N TYR A 419 9.67 -9.77 21.77
CA TYR A 419 9.98 -8.74 20.78
C TYR A 419 9.43 -9.07 19.40
N MET A 420 9.72 -10.27 18.90
CA MET A 420 9.33 -10.72 17.56
C MET A 420 7.80 -10.69 17.42
N HIS A 421 7.10 -11.25 18.37
CA HIS A 421 5.65 -11.35 18.30
C HIS A 421 4.96 -10.01 18.53
N GLN A 422 5.41 -9.24 19.54
CA GLN A 422 4.82 -7.93 19.82
C GLN A 422 5.11 -6.92 18.70
N GLY A 423 6.24 -7.05 18.01
CA GLY A 423 6.54 -6.25 16.82
C GLY A 423 5.45 -6.42 15.76
N VAL A 424 5.05 -7.65 15.47
CA VAL A 424 3.99 -7.92 14.50
C VAL A 424 2.60 -7.49 15.02
N GLY A 425 2.25 -7.84 16.25
CA GLY A 425 0.89 -7.62 16.72
C GLY A 425 0.61 -6.31 17.40
N MET A 426 1.56 -5.76 18.15
CA MET A 426 1.36 -4.53 18.90
C MET A 426 1.87 -3.29 18.17
N TRP A 427 2.83 -3.43 17.26
CA TRP A 427 3.25 -2.32 16.40
C TRP A 427 2.48 -2.36 15.07
N PHE A 428 2.66 -3.37 14.25
CA PHE A 428 2.07 -3.38 12.90
C PHE A 428 0.56 -3.60 12.91
N MET A 429 0.06 -4.65 13.55
CA MET A 429 -1.37 -4.96 13.52
C MET A 429 -2.19 -3.89 14.23
N LEU A 430 -1.80 -3.49 15.45
CA LEU A 430 -2.54 -2.51 16.22
C LEU A 430 -2.63 -1.17 15.46
N PHE A 431 -1.50 -0.67 14.93
CA PHE A 431 -1.49 0.58 14.16
C PHE A 431 -2.39 0.48 12.91
N THR A 432 -2.27 -0.63 12.20
CA THR A 432 -3.02 -0.85 10.95
C THR A 432 -4.52 -0.96 11.19
N LEU A 433 -4.95 -1.61 12.28
CA LEU A 433 -6.36 -1.60 12.66
C LEU A 433 -6.87 -0.18 12.94
N GLY A 434 -6.05 0.69 13.53
CA GLY A 434 -6.36 2.11 13.68
C GLY A 434 -6.59 2.81 12.32
N ILE A 435 -5.83 2.44 11.30
CA ILE A 435 -6.03 2.90 9.91
C ILE A 435 -7.38 2.42 9.36
N VAL A 436 -7.72 1.14 9.56
CA VAL A 436 -9.00 0.55 9.09
C VAL A 436 -10.19 1.22 9.77
N TYR A 437 -10.15 1.42 11.09
CA TYR A 437 -11.23 2.10 11.84
C TYR A 437 -11.47 3.53 11.37
N TYR A 438 -10.50 4.18 10.76
CA TYR A 438 -10.67 5.49 10.16
C TYR A 438 -11.17 5.43 8.71
N PHE A 439 -10.43 4.73 7.83
CA PHE A 439 -10.70 4.81 6.40
C PHE A 439 -11.89 3.96 5.93
N LEU A 440 -12.13 2.79 6.53
CA LEU A 440 -13.22 1.92 6.08
C LEU A 440 -14.60 2.59 6.24
N PRO A 441 -14.97 3.16 7.41
CA PRO A 441 -16.21 3.91 7.56
C PRO A 441 -16.30 5.09 6.59
N GLN A 442 -15.19 5.79 6.41
CA GLN A 442 -15.10 6.94 5.51
C GLN A 442 -15.34 6.57 4.04
N GLN A 443 -14.70 5.48 3.56
CA GLN A 443 -14.84 5.04 2.18
C GLN A 443 -16.24 4.48 1.89
N LEU A 444 -16.86 3.88 2.88
CA LEU A 444 -18.25 3.42 2.79
C LEU A 444 -19.28 4.53 3.00
N ASN A 445 -18.84 5.71 3.51
CA ASN A 445 -19.72 6.78 4.00
C ASN A 445 -20.76 6.27 4.99
N LYS A 446 -20.30 5.51 5.98
CA LYS A 446 -21.12 4.87 7.03
C LYS A 446 -20.36 4.87 8.34
N PRO A 447 -21.04 4.95 9.48
CA PRO A 447 -20.37 4.71 10.76
C PRO A 447 -19.88 3.27 10.85
N ILE A 448 -18.87 3.04 11.70
CA ILE A 448 -18.47 1.66 12.04
C ILE A 448 -19.68 0.92 12.65
N TYR A 449 -19.86 -0.34 12.32
CA TYR A 449 -21.03 -1.12 12.73
C TYR A 449 -21.26 -1.10 14.23
N SER A 450 -20.22 -1.33 15.02
CA SER A 450 -20.33 -1.32 16.48
C SER A 450 -19.07 -0.73 17.12
N TYR A 451 -19.25 0.38 17.83
CA TYR A 451 -18.16 0.98 18.61
C TYR A 451 -17.73 0.08 19.78
N SER A 452 -18.71 -0.61 20.43
CA SER A 452 -18.45 -1.52 21.52
C SER A 452 -17.64 -2.75 21.11
N LEU A 453 -17.89 -3.31 19.91
CA LEU A 453 -17.02 -4.36 19.35
C LEU A 453 -15.60 -3.88 19.10
N GLY A 454 -15.45 -2.62 18.67
CA GLY A 454 -14.13 -2.01 18.50
C GLY A 454 -13.37 -1.89 19.82
N ILE A 455 -14.04 -1.46 20.89
CA ILE A 455 -13.46 -1.39 22.24
C ILE A 455 -13.11 -2.76 22.77
N LEU A 456 -14.01 -3.74 22.61
CA LEU A 456 -13.75 -5.13 22.99
C LEU A 456 -12.51 -5.68 22.27
N ALA A 457 -12.43 -5.50 20.95
CA ALA A 457 -11.29 -5.94 20.16
C ALA A 457 -9.98 -5.27 20.62
N PHE A 458 -10.01 -3.97 20.93
CA PHE A 458 -8.84 -3.24 21.39
C PHE A 458 -8.30 -3.79 22.73
N TRP A 459 -9.14 -3.87 23.75
CA TRP A 459 -8.68 -4.29 25.09
C TRP A 459 -8.31 -5.76 25.14
N THR A 460 -9.06 -6.63 24.46
CA THR A 460 -8.74 -8.07 24.42
C THR A 460 -7.48 -8.34 23.58
N GLN A 461 -7.22 -7.57 22.54
CA GLN A 461 -5.95 -7.65 21.81
C GLN A 461 -4.78 -7.28 22.72
N ILE A 462 -4.84 -6.15 23.43
CA ILE A 462 -3.77 -5.76 24.36
C ILE A 462 -3.57 -6.83 25.44
N LEU A 463 -4.66 -7.32 26.05
CA LEU A 463 -4.58 -8.30 27.11
C LEU A 463 -3.92 -9.60 26.65
N PHE A 464 -4.42 -10.21 25.57
CA PHE A 464 -3.95 -11.52 25.16
C PHE A 464 -2.64 -11.46 24.41
N TYR A 465 -2.43 -10.42 23.59
CA TYR A 465 -1.21 -10.31 22.78
C TYR A 465 0.05 -10.16 23.64
N THR A 466 -0.03 -9.53 24.79
CA THR A 466 1.11 -9.40 25.70
C THR A 466 1.58 -10.73 26.30
N LEU A 467 0.76 -11.79 26.24
CA LEU A 467 1.05 -13.10 26.81
C LEU A 467 1.71 -14.07 25.82
N ILE A 468 1.60 -13.83 24.51
CA ILE A 468 1.77 -14.89 23.50
C ILE A 468 3.18 -15.07 22.93
N GLY A 469 4.13 -14.20 23.24
CA GLY A 469 5.47 -14.23 22.62
C GLY A 469 6.19 -15.57 22.69
N SER A 470 6.07 -16.28 23.82
CA SER A 470 6.75 -17.56 24.05
C SER A 470 6.17 -18.74 23.27
N HIS A 471 5.07 -18.60 22.54
CA HIS A 471 4.54 -19.67 21.69
C HIS A 471 5.44 -19.95 20.47
N HIS A 472 6.32 -19.03 20.10
CA HIS A 472 7.35 -19.28 19.09
C HIS A 472 8.47 -20.22 19.53
N PHE A 473 8.52 -20.55 20.83
CA PHE A 473 9.54 -21.42 21.45
C PHE A 473 8.90 -22.61 22.17
N VAL A 474 7.78 -23.09 21.68
CA VAL A 474 7.17 -24.35 22.13
C VAL A 474 8.17 -25.48 21.88
N PHE A 475 8.31 -26.42 22.83
CA PHE A 475 9.30 -27.48 22.87
C PHE A 475 10.75 -27.03 23.04
N SER A 476 11.01 -25.74 23.29
CA SER A 476 12.34 -25.25 23.68
C SER A 476 12.59 -25.44 25.20
N PRO A 477 13.82 -25.14 25.68
CA PRO A 477 14.15 -25.24 27.11
C PRO A 477 13.44 -24.24 28.03
N ILE A 478 12.65 -23.28 27.52
CA ILE A 478 11.90 -22.36 28.37
C ILE A 478 10.87 -23.10 29.24
N PRO A 479 10.51 -22.57 30.43
CA PRO A 479 9.58 -23.26 31.34
C PRO A 479 8.26 -23.69 30.68
N TRP A 480 7.84 -24.90 30.92
CA TRP A 480 6.62 -25.47 30.32
C TRP A 480 5.36 -24.65 30.60
N TRP A 481 5.26 -24.11 31.83
CA TRP A 481 4.13 -23.23 32.17
C TRP A 481 4.09 -21.96 31.34
N LEU A 482 5.25 -21.39 31.02
CA LEU A 482 5.33 -20.17 30.18
C LEU A 482 4.88 -20.44 28.76
N GLN A 483 5.27 -21.59 28.17
CA GLN A 483 4.75 -22.06 26.90
C GLN A 483 3.22 -22.20 26.94
N THR A 484 2.67 -22.77 28.03
CA THR A 484 1.22 -22.95 28.21
C THR A 484 0.49 -21.61 28.31
N VAL A 485 1.02 -20.64 29.07
CA VAL A 485 0.46 -19.27 29.15
C VAL A 485 0.40 -18.64 27.76
N ALA A 486 1.45 -18.78 26.97
CA ALA A 486 1.50 -18.24 25.62
C ALA A 486 0.45 -18.90 24.68
N ILE A 487 0.26 -20.21 24.79
CA ILE A 487 -0.77 -20.94 24.02
C ILE A 487 -2.17 -20.46 24.43
N VAL A 488 -2.46 -20.33 25.72
CA VAL A 488 -3.74 -19.82 26.23
C VAL A 488 -3.98 -18.37 25.76
N GLY A 489 -2.95 -17.53 25.79
CA GLY A 489 -3.01 -16.19 25.23
C GLY A 489 -3.37 -16.21 23.73
N SER A 490 -2.75 -17.12 22.97
CA SER A 490 -3.05 -17.30 21.54
C SER A 490 -4.50 -17.74 21.29
N MET A 491 -5.05 -18.61 22.11
CA MET A 491 -6.48 -18.96 22.08
C MET A 491 -7.36 -17.74 22.36
N GLY A 492 -6.97 -16.91 23.32
CA GLY A 492 -7.69 -15.68 23.67
C GLY A 492 -7.74 -14.67 22.51
N MET A 493 -6.77 -14.71 21.59
CA MET A 493 -6.75 -13.85 20.40
C MET A 493 -7.91 -14.10 19.43
N VAL A 494 -8.60 -15.21 19.50
CA VAL A 494 -9.81 -15.45 18.72
C VAL A 494 -10.87 -14.36 19.02
N ILE A 495 -10.93 -13.87 20.27
CA ILE A 495 -11.91 -12.85 20.68
C ILE A 495 -11.72 -11.53 19.90
N PRO A 496 -10.57 -10.84 19.93
CA PRO A 496 -10.39 -9.60 19.20
C PRO A 496 -10.46 -9.80 17.68
N VAL A 497 -10.00 -10.93 17.17
CA VAL A 497 -10.03 -11.24 15.74
C VAL A 497 -11.47 -11.40 15.24
N VAL A 498 -12.30 -12.17 15.93
CA VAL A 498 -13.73 -12.33 15.56
C VAL A 498 -14.48 -11.02 15.74
N ALA A 499 -14.24 -10.28 16.83
CA ALA A 499 -14.89 -9.01 17.09
C ALA A 499 -14.53 -7.97 16.02
N GLY A 500 -13.25 -7.84 15.65
CA GLY A 500 -12.78 -6.91 14.61
C GLY A 500 -13.30 -7.31 13.21
N THR A 501 -13.18 -8.58 12.85
CA THR A 501 -13.66 -9.09 11.54
C THR A 501 -15.16 -8.87 11.39
N THR A 502 -15.96 -9.23 12.40
CA THR A 502 -17.41 -9.01 12.40
C THR A 502 -17.71 -7.52 12.25
N ASN A 503 -17.04 -6.67 13.02
CA ASN A 503 -17.26 -5.23 12.98
C ASN A 503 -17.00 -4.66 11.58
N PHE A 504 -15.90 -5.06 10.96
CA PHE A 504 -15.53 -4.57 9.63
C PHE A 504 -16.45 -5.12 8.52
N LEU A 505 -16.75 -6.42 8.50
CA LEU A 505 -17.67 -6.99 7.51
C LEU A 505 -19.09 -6.44 7.64
N MET A 506 -19.58 -6.27 8.88
CA MET A 506 -20.89 -5.69 9.11
C MET A 506 -20.96 -4.20 8.76
N THR A 507 -19.83 -3.50 8.73
CA THR A 507 -19.77 -2.12 8.21
C THR A 507 -20.06 -2.09 6.70
N PHE A 508 -19.73 -3.13 5.94
CA PHE A 508 -20.12 -3.28 4.53
C PHE A 508 -21.62 -3.56 4.32
N LYS A 509 -22.35 -4.01 5.33
CA LYS A 509 -23.77 -4.38 5.19
C LYS A 509 -24.56 -3.22 4.55
N GLY A 510 -25.22 -3.50 3.40
CA GLY A 510 -25.95 -2.51 2.62
C GLY A 510 -25.11 -1.60 1.73
N ALA A 511 -23.76 -1.79 1.69
CA ALA A 511 -22.84 -1.00 0.87
C ALA A 511 -21.90 -1.86 0.00
N TRP A 512 -22.14 -3.15 -0.12
CA TRP A 512 -21.35 -4.07 -0.94
C TRP A 512 -21.26 -3.66 -2.40
N TYR A 513 -22.29 -3.00 -2.93
CA TYR A 513 -22.33 -2.49 -4.30
C TYR A 513 -21.28 -1.41 -4.60
N LYS A 514 -20.66 -0.82 -3.58
CA LYS A 514 -19.60 0.20 -3.74
C LYS A 514 -18.23 -0.41 -4.09
N ILE A 515 -18.03 -1.70 -3.86
CA ILE A 515 -16.73 -2.37 -4.05
C ILE A 515 -16.22 -2.28 -5.48
N PRO A 516 -17.02 -2.61 -6.54
CA PRO A 516 -16.51 -2.60 -7.91
C PRO A 516 -16.09 -1.22 -8.41
N GLY A 517 -16.66 -0.15 -7.87
CA GLY A 517 -16.36 1.23 -8.25
C GLY A 517 -15.30 1.93 -7.39
N SER A 518 -14.67 1.21 -6.44
CA SER A 518 -13.73 1.78 -5.48
C SER A 518 -12.29 1.28 -5.69
N TYR A 519 -11.32 2.17 -5.59
CA TYR A 519 -9.88 1.79 -5.57
C TYR A 519 -9.45 1.15 -4.25
N THR A 520 -10.17 1.40 -3.16
CA THR A 520 -9.74 1.11 -1.79
C THR A 520 -10.48 -0.07 -1.19
N LEU A 521 -11.79 -0.18 -1.43
CA LEU A 521 -12.65 -1.18 -0.80
C LEU A 521 -12.25 -2.63 -1.11
N PRO A 522 -11.81 -2.99 -2.33
CA PRO A 522 -11.29 -4.34 -2.60
C PRO A 522 -10.08 -4.69 -1.71
N PHE A 523 -9.15 -3.77 -1.52
CA PHE A 523 -7.99 -3.98 -0.63
C PHE A 523 -8.42 -4.14 0.83
N PHE A 524 -9.37 -3.33 1.31
CA PHE A 524 -9.92 -3.51 2.67
C PHE A 524 -10.58 -4.88 2.83
N LEU A 525 -11.38 -5.32 1.86
CA LEU A 525 -12.06 -6.60 1.93
C LEU A 525 -11.07 -7.78 2.00
N VAL A 526 -10.07 -7.77 1.14
CA VAL A 526 -9.01 -8.81 1.13
C VAL A 526 -8.24 -8.77 2.45
N GLY A 527 -7.85 -7.59 2.92
CA GLY A 527 -7.19 -7.43 4.22
C GLY A 527 -8.02 -7.97 5.39
N ILE A 528 -9.34 -7.77 5.38
CA ILE A 528 -10.25 -8.32 6.42
C ILE A 528 -10.31 -9.85 6.34
N ILE A 529 -10.36 -10.43 5.15
CA ILE A 529 -10.34 -11.89 4.97
C ILE A 529 -9.04 -12.47 5.53
N PHE A 530 -7.90 -11.87 5.19
CA PHE A 530 -6.61 -12.33 5.71
C PHE A 530 -6.44 -12.01 7.21
N TYR A 531 -7.04 -10.93 7.72
CA TYR A 531 -7.05 -10.66 9.16
C TYR A 531 -7.71 -11.81 9.93
N PHE A 532 -8.84 -12.32 9.44
CA PHE A 532 -9.47 -13.50 10.04
C PHE A 532 -8.65 -14.77 9.83
N THR A 533 -8.34 -15.11 8.58
CA THR A 533 -7.70 -16.40 8.24
C THR A 533 -6.27 -16.48 8.75
N GLY A 534 -5.46 -15.42 8.59
CA GLY A 534 -4.08 -15.38 9.05
C GLY A 534 -3.96 -15.39 10.57
N SER A 535 -4.79 -14.62 11.28
CA SER A 535 -4.76 -14.60 12.73
C SER A 535 -5.25 -15.93 13.33
N THR A 536 -6.28 -16.56 12.74
CA THR A 536 -6.76 -17.89 13.19
C THR A 536 -5.69 -18.96 12.94
N GLN A 537 -4.96 -18.87 11.81
CA GLN A 537 -3.84 -19.76 11.51
C GLN A 537 -2.73 -19.61 12.56
N GLY A 538 -2.33 -18.37 12.91
CA GLY A 538 -1.33 -18.13 13.95
C GLY A 538 -1.75 -18.68 15.32
N THR A 539 -3.05 -18.65 15.63
CA THR A 539 -3.58 -19.34 16.83
C THR A 539 -3.39 -20.86 16.71
N ALA A 540 -3.66 -21.42 15.53
CA ALA A 540 -3.47 -22.85 15.29
C ALA A 540 -1.99 -23.28 15.39
N GLU A 541 -1.05 -22.46 14.92
CA GLU A 541 0.40 -22.71 15.05
C GLU A 541 0.87 -22.76 16.50
N ALA A 542 0.18 -22.10 17.42
CA ALA A 542 0.54 -22.07 18.83
C ALA A 542 0.25 -23.39 19.56
N PHE A 543 -0.66 -24.24 19.08
CA PHE A 543 -0.98 -25.51 19.73
C PHE A 543 0.18 -26.50 19.62
N ARG A 544 0.48 -27.24 20.67
CA ARG A 544 1.55 -28.24 20.68
C ARG A 544 1.40 -29.27 19.56
N SER A 545 0.17 -29.72 19.29
CA SER A 545 -0.13 -30.71 18.27
C SER A 545 0.28 -30.24 16.85
N THR A 546 -0.01 -29.02 16.48
CA THR A 546 0.31 -28.44 15.17
C THR A 546 1.71 -27.86 15.10
N ASN A 547 2.19 -27.24 16.19
CA ASN A 547 3.53 -26.71 16.32
C ASN A 547 4.60 -27.80 16.09
N LEU A 548 4.31 -29.05 16.51
CA LEU A 548 5.20 -30.19 16.37
C LEU A 548 5.69 -30.42 14.92
N PHE A 549 4.85 -30.16 13.93
CA PHE A 549 5.20 -30.37 12.52
C PHE A 549 5.21 -29.09 11.67
N TRP A 550 4.70 -27.95 12.16
CA TRP A 550 4.77 -26.69 11.42
C TRP A 550 5.99 -25.84 11.80
N HIS A 551 6.38 -25.86 13.07
CA HIS A 551 7.49 -25.04 13.55
C HIS A 551 8.82 -25.44 12.87
N PHE A 552 9.67 -24.47 12.62
CA PHE A 552 10.93 -24.60 11.87
C PHE A 552 10.81 -25.08 10.41
N THR A 553 9.60 -25.12 9.87
CA THR A 553 9.37 -25.38 8.44
C THR A 553 9.07 -24.09 7.68
N ASP A 554 8.97 -24.20 6.35
CA ASP A 554 8.56 -23.07 5.51
C ASP A 554 7.09 -22.64 5.74
N PHE A 555 6.32 -23.35 6.57
CA PHE A 555 4.97 -22.97 6.97
C PHE A 555 4.94 -21.61 7.67
N THR A 556 5.86 -21.38 8.59
CA THR A 556 5.98 -20.09 9.33
C THR A 556 6.35 -18.94 8.39
N VAL A 557 7.15 -19.20 7.35
CA VAL A 557 7.46 -18.20 6.31
C VAL A 557 6.23 -17.84 5.50
N ALA A 558 5.42 -18.83 5.11
CA ALA A 558 4.17 -18.61 4.40
C ALA A 558 3.15 -17.86 5.27
N HIS A 559 3.04 -18.24 6.55
CA HIS A 559 2.21 -17.54 7.55
C HIS A 559 2.61 -16.06 7.70
N SER A 560 3.91 -15.78 7.83
CA SER A 560 4.42 -14.40 7.94
C SER A 560 4.05 -13.56 6.72
N HIS A 561 4.13 -14.12 5.50
CA HIS A 561 3.69 -13.42 4.30
C HIS A 561 2.18 -13.25 4.25
N MET A 562 1.39 -14.23 4.67
CA MET A 562 -0.06 -14.11 4.73
C MET A 562 -0.51 -13.01 5.70
N THR A 563 0.19 -12.85 6.83
CA THR A 563 -0.13 -11.82 7.83
C THR A 563 0.45 -10.46 7.44
N MET A 564 1.76 -10.36 7.19
CA MET A 564 2.40 -9.05 6.93
C MET A 564 2.03 -8.50 5.56
N TYR A 565 1.91 -9.34 4.55
CA TYR A 565 1.51 -8.91 3.22
C TYR A 565 -0.01 -8.90 3.08
N GLY A 566 -0.68 -10.01 3.37
CA GLY A 566 -2.12 -10.16 3.17
C GLY A 566 -2.96 -9.26 4.08
N ILE A 567 -2.53 -8.98 5.31
CA ILE A 567 -3.24 -8.09 6.24
C ILE A 567 -2.66 -6.69 6.15
N ILE A 568 -1.40 -6.52 6.59
CA ILE A 568 -0.81 -5.20 6.83
C ILE A 568 -0.68 -4.42 5.52
N CYS A 569 -0.07 -5.00 4.47
CA CYS A 569 0.11 -4.29 3.22
C CYS A 569 -1.22 -3.95 2.55
N PHE A 570 -2.19 -4.87 2.50
CA PHE A 570 -3.49 -4.59 1.88
C PHE A 570 -4.24 -3.46 2.58
N PHE A 571 -4.23 -3.41 3.91
CA PHE A 571 -4.82 -2.30 4.66
C PHE A 571 -4.07 -0.98 4.46
N VAL A 572 -2.74 -1.02 4.47
CA VAL A 572 -1.90 0.16 4.26
C VAL A 572 -2.06 0.71 2.84
N TRP A 573 -2.09 -0.15 1.81
CA TRP A 573 -2.36 0.28 0.43
C TRP A 573 -3.75 0.91 0.28
N ALA A 574 -4.77 0.31 0.90
CA ALA A 574 -6.11 0.90 0.92
C ALA A 574 -6.09 2.32 1.52
N GLY A 575 -5.39 2.52 2.64
CA GLY A 575 -5.21 3.82 3.27
C GLY A 575 -4.45 4.82 2.38
N ILE A 576 -3.39 4.38 1.71
CA ILE A 576 -2.60 5.21 0.79
C ILE A 576 -3.42 5.64 -0.42
N TYR A 577 -4.16 4.71 -1.06
CA TYR A 577 -5.06 5.04 -2.16
C TYR A 577 -6.24 5.92 -1.73
N ALA A 578 -6.63 5.90 -0.45
CA ALA A 578 -7.63 6.81 0.08
C ALA A 578 -7.09 8.22 0.35
N VAL A 579 -5.81 8.35 0.76
CA VAL A 579 -5.26 9.62 1.23
C VAL A 579 -4.60 10.44 0.13
N ILE A 580 -3.80 9.81 -0.78
CA ILE A 580 -3.06 10.58 -1.79
C ILE A 580 -3.97 11.37 -2.73
N PRO A 581 -5.06 10.81 -3.31
CA PRO A 581 -5.98 11.58 -4.14
C PRO A 581 -6.56 12.79 -3.42
N ARG A 582 -6.76 12.68 -2.13
CA ARG A 582 -7.26 13.76 -1.29
C ARG A 582 -6.24 14.87 -1.05
N LEU A 583 -4.96 14.53 -0.94
CA LEU A 583 -3.88 15.50 -0.76
C LEU A 583 -3.45 16.17 -2.07
N THR A 584 -3.55 15.47 -3.20
CA THR A 584 -3.03 15.91 -4.49
C THR A 584 -4.11 16.33 -5.47
N GLY A 585 -5.38 15.98 -5.22
CA GLY A 585 -6.48 16.14 -6.16
C GLY A 585 -6.42 15.23 -7.39
N LYS A 586 -5.54 14.21 -7.39
CA LYS A 586 -5.27 13.34 -8.54
C LYS A 586 -5.58 11.90 -8.22
N GLU A 587 -6.37 11.26 -9.07
CA GLU A 587 -6.71 9.84 -8.94
C GLU A 587 -5.69 8.94 -9.64
N PRO A 588 -5.45 7.73 -9.12
CA PRO A 588 -4.58 6.77 -9.77
C PRO A 588 -5.25 6.19 -11.02
N PRO A 589 -4.47 5.74 -12.04
CA PRO A 589 -5.04 5.08 -13.19
C PRO A 589 -5.70 3.75 -12.80
N GLN A 590 -6.99 3.56 -13.11
CA GLN A 590 -7.77 2.39 -12.68
C GLN A 590 -7.18 1.05 -13.10
N ILE A 591 -6.68 0.96 -14.34
CA ILE A 591 -6.09 -0.27 -14.89
C ILE A 591 -4.90 -0.73 -14.08
N THR A 592 -4.00 0.20 -13.73
CA THR A 592 -2.78 -0.13 -12.99
C THR A 592 -3.03 -0.36 -11.50
N VAL A 593 -4.09 0.23 -10.93
CA VAL A 593 -4.58 -0.16 -9.58
C VAL A 593 -5.13 -1.58 -9.61
N GLY A 594 -5.91 -1.94 -10.63
CA GLY A 594 -6.39 -3.31 -10.83
C GLY A 594 -5.25 -4.30 -11.01
N ALA A 595 -4.23 -3.96 -11.80
CA ALA A 595 -3.04 -4.79 -11.97
C ALA A 595 -2.29 -4.98 -10.64
N HIS A 596 -2.07 -3.91 -9.88
CA HIS A 596 -1.49 -4.00 -8.54
C HIS A 596 -2.30 -4.95 -7.65
N PHE A 597 -3.62 -4.78 -7.57
CA PHE A 597 -4.48 -5.59 -6.72
C PHE A 597 -4.43 -7.07 -7.07
N TRP A 598 -4.66 -7.41 -8.33
CA TRP A 598 -4.76 -8.81 -8.74
C TRP A 598 -3.41 -9.53 -8.69
N LEU A 599 -2.32 -8.89 -9.13
CA LEU A 599 -0.99 -9.48 -9.04
C LEU A 599 -0.54 -9.68 -7.59
N ALA A 600 -0.85 -8.73 -6.70
CA ALA A 600 -0.59 -8.86 -5.28
C ALA A 600 -1.35 -10.05 -4.66
N LEU A 601 -2.65 -10.16 -4.94
CA LEU A 601 -3.48 -11.21 -4.37
C LEU A 601 -3.12 -12.59 -4.91
N ILE A 602 -3.04 -12.73 -6.25
CA ILE A 602 -2.71 -14.01 -6.90
C ILE A 602 -1.29 -14.44 -6.54
N GLY A 603 -0.33 -13.49 -6.55
CA GLY A 603 1.05 -13.75 -6.14
C GLY A 603 1.15 -14.25 -4.71
N LEU A 604 0.43 -13.62 -3.78
CA LEU A 604 0.38 -14.08 -2.39
C LEU A 604 -0.18 -15.50 -2.26
N LEU A 605 -1.27 -15.82 -2.96
CA LEU A 605 -1.85 -17.17 -2.92
C LEU A 605 -0.90 -18.21 -3.53
N PHE A 606 -0.23 -17.90 -4.63
CA PHE A 606 0.75 -18.79 -5.26
C PHE A 606 1.99 -18.98 -4.39
N TYR A 607 2.36 -17.95 -3.61
CA TYR A 607 3.45 -18.05 -2.66
C TYR A 607 3.06 -18.91 -1.45
N THR A 608 1.92 -18.61 -0.81
CA THR A 608 1.60 -19.12 0.53
C THR A 608 0.97 -20.51 0.50
N VAL A 609 -0.01 -20.76 -0.39
CA VAL A 609 -0.79 -22.02 -0.36
C VAL A 609 0.08 -23.25 -0.66
N PRO A 610 0.86 -23.28 -1.77
CA PRO A 610 1.74 -24.42 -2.03
C PRO A 610 2.81 -24.58 -0.95
N LEU A 611 3.38 -23.47 -0.45
CA LEU A 611 4.43 -23.51 0.54
C LEU A 611 3.93 -24.08 1.88
N MET A 612 2.72 -23.71 2.32
CA MET A 612 2.09 -24.27 3.50
C MET A 612 1.83 -25.77 3.37
N TYR A 613 1.33 -26.19 2.21
CA TYR A 613 1.06 -27.59 1.95
C TYR A 613 2.35 -28.42 1.96
N GLY A 614 3.36 -28.02 1.21
CA GLY A 614 4.64 -28.71 1.17
C GLY A 614 5.34 -28.74 2.53
N ALA A 615 5.32 -27.61 3.25
CA ALA A 615 5.92 -27.48 4.57
C ALA A 615 5.23 -28.38 5.63
N THR A 616 3.90 -28.53 5.55
CA THR A 616 3.17 -29.45 6.42
C THR A 616 3.63 -30.89 6.19
N LEU A 617 3.71 -31.34 4.95
CA LEU A 617 4.17 -32.68 4.61
C LEU A 617 5.65 -32.89 5.00
N LYS A 618 6.52 -31.89 4.77
CA LYS A 618 7.91 -31.92 5.23
C LYS A 618 8.02 -32.09 6.75
N GLY A 619 7.22 -31.35 7.51
CA GLY A 619 7.19 -31.48 8.97
C GLY A 619 6.71 -32.87 9.42
N MET A 620 5.71 -33.42 8.75
CA MET A 620 5.26 -34.82 9.01
C MET A 620 6.36 -35.84 8.68
N MET A 621 7.15 -35.61 7.61
CA MET A 621 8.31 -36.47 7.31
C MET A 621 9.34 -36.44 8.43
N TRP A 622 9.60 -35.28 9.03
CA TRP A 622 10.52 -35.17 10.16
C TRP A 622 10.00 -35.87 11.41
N VAL A 623 8.71 -35.71 11.72
CA VAL A 623 8.07 -36.43 12.84
C VAL A 623 8.12 -37.95 12.62
N ALA A 624 8.02 -38.40 11.37
CA ALA A 624 8.15 -39.81 11.00
C ALA A 624 9.61 -40.31 10.94
N GLY A 625 10.59 -39.49 11.34
CA GLY A 625 12.03 -39.85 11.38
C GLY A 625 12.69 -40.00 10.01
N LYS A 626 12.14 -39.39 8.96
CA LYS A 626 12.78 -39.36 7.63
C LYS A 626 14.07 -38.52 7.67
N PRO A 627 15.08 -38.86 6.84
CA PRO A 627 16.29 -38.07 6.73
C PRO A 627 16.00 -36.62 6.37
N PHE A 628 16.75 -35.67 6.91
CA PHE A 628 16.56 -34.23 6.65
C PHE A 628 16.60 -33.89 5.16
N ILE A 629 17.55 -34.51 4.42
CA ILE A 629 17.74 -34.29 2.98
C ILE A 629 16.49 -34.67 2.16
N ASP A 630 15.74 -35.70 2.56
CA ASP A 630 14.52 -36.10 1.85
C ASP A 630 13.49 -34.95 1.89
N GLY A 631 13.38 -34.28 3.03
CA GLY A 631 12.52 -33.11 3.18
C GLY A 631 13.00 -31.92 2.34
N VAL A 632 14.30 -31.72 2.18
CA VAL A 632 14.86 -30.65 1.32
C VAL A 632 14.55 -30.92 -0.14
N VAL A 633 14.81 -32.14 -0.62
CA VAL A 633 14.51 -32.53 -2.02
C VAL A 633 13.00 -32.44 -2.31
N PHE A 634 12.18 -32.88 -1.37
CA PHE A 634 10.72 -32.79 -1.48
C PHE A 634 10.22 -31.34 -1.64
N MET A 635 10.88 -30.37 -1.01
CA MET A 635 10.46 -28.97 -1.06
C MET A 635 10.76 -28.24 -2.37
N ALA A 636 11.61 -28.78 -3.25
CA ALA A 636 12.03 -28.10 -4.48
C ALA A 636 10.88 -27.54 -5.35
N PRO A 637 9.79 -28.29 -5.66
CA PRO A 637 8.67 -27.75 -6.45
C PRO A 637 7.91 -26.64 -5.70
N TYR A 638 7.84 -26.68 -4.36
CA TYR A 638 7.16 -25.66 -3.57
C TYR A 638 7.98 -24.37 -3.47
N TRP A 639 9.31 -24.47 -3.48
CA TRP A 639 10.18 -23.29 -3.60
C TRP A 639 10.08 -22.64 -4.98
N LEU A 640 9.86 -23.41 -6.04
CA LEU A 640 9.56 -22.83 -7.35
C LEU A 640 8.24 -22.04 -7.34
N TRP A 641 7.18 -22.57 -6.72
CA TRP A 641 5.92 -21.84 -6.53
C TRP A 641 6.13 -20.58 -5.70
N ARG A 642 6.97 -20.64 -4.68
CA ARG A 642 7.38 -19.47 -3.88
C ARG A 642 8.04 -18.40 -4.74
N ALA A 643 8.97 -18.76 -5.62
CA ALA A 643 9.62 -17.82 -6.53
C ALA A 643 8.63 -17.21 -7.53
N ILE A 644 7.75 -18.02 -8.13
CA ILE A 644 6.71 -17.53 -9.05
C ILE A 644 5.76 -16.57 -8.34
N GLY A 645 5.25 -16.93 -7.17
CA GLY A 645 4.37 -16.07 -6.37
C GLY A 645 5.06 -14.79 -5.95
N GLY A 646 6.33 -14.87 -5.53
CA GLY A 646 7.18 -13.73 -5.20
C GLY A 646 7.36 -12.77 -6.37
N SER A 647 7.64 -13.29 -7.55
CA SER A 647 7.75 -12.48 -8.79
C SER A 647 6.47 -11.73 -9.10
N LEU A 648 5.29 -12.36 -8.97
CA LEU A 648 4.00 -11.70 -9.18
C LEU A 648 3.77 -10.58 -8.15
N MET A 649 4.09 -10.85 -6.87
CA MET A 649 4.04 -9.85 -5.81
C MET A 649 4.98 -8.68 -6.10
N TRP A 650 6.20 -8.95 -6.50
CA TRP A 650 7.19 -7.93 -6.87
C TRP A 650 6.71 -7.06 -8.06
N PHE A 651 6.19 -7.68 -9.12
CA PHE A 651 5.60 -6.95 -10.25
C PHE A 651 4.44 -6.06 -9.81
N SER A 652 3.63 -6.51 -8.85
CA SER A 652 2.53 -5.70 -8.31
C SER A 652 3.04 -4.38 -7.70
N HIS A 653 4.20 -4.42 -7.03
CA HIS A 653 4.80 -3.23 -6.41
C HIS A 653 5.31 -2.21 -7.44
N LEU A 654 5.73 -2.65 -8.63
CA LEU A 654 6.07 -1.73 -9.72
C LEU A 654 4.84 -0.94 -10.18
N PHE A 655 3.67 -1.60 -10.28
CA PHE A 655 2.41 -0.91 -10.57
C PHE A 655 2.01 0.03 -9.43
N PHE A 656 2.19 -0.38 -8.18
CA PHE A 656 1.96 0.49 -7.03
C PHE A 656 2.82 1.75 -7.10
N ALA A 657 4.13 1.61 -7.27
CA ALA A 657 5.06 2.73 -7.40
C ALA A 657 4.72 3.66 -8.59
N TYR A 658 4.33 3.07 -9.72
CA TYR A 658 3.85 3.84 -10.87
C TYR A 658 2.58 4.64 -10.54
N ASN A 659 1.62 4.05 -9.81
CA ASN A 659 0.41 4.75 -9.38
C ASN A 659 0.74 5.91 -8.45
N ILE A 660 1.64 5.70 -7.47
CA ILE A 660 2.13 6.76 -6.59
C ILE A 660 2.79 7.87 -7.41
N TYR A 661 3.70 7.52 -8.32
CA TYR A 661 4.33 8.49 -9.22
C TYR A 661 3.30 9.32 -10.00
N LYS A 662 2.28 8.68 -10.58
CA LYS A 662 1.22 9.37 -11.34
C LYS A 662 0.42 10.34 -10.48
N MET A 663 0.12 9.98 -9.26
CA MET A 663 -0.59 10.85 -8.33
C MET A 663 0.28 12.01 -7.81
N LEU A 664 1.60 11.81 -7.68
CA LEU A 664 2.54 12.84 -7.20
C LEU A 664 3.01 13.78 -8.31
N ALA A 665 3.44 13.22 -9.46
CA ALA A 665 4.04 13.98 -10.54
C ALA A 665 3.04 14.84 -11.34
N GLY A 666 1.76 14.56 -11.22
CA GLY A 666 0.71 15.22 -11.99
C GLY A 666 0.55 14.65 -13.39
N SER A 667 -0.69 14.59 -13.87
CA SER A 667 -0.93 14.47 -15.29
C SER A 667 -0.51 15.79 -15.94
N ASN A 668 0.52 15.77 -16.78
CA ASN A 668 0.76 16.87 -17.73
C ASN A 668 -0.29 16.84 -18.86
N GLU A 669 -1.41 16.15 -18.66
CA GLU A 669 -2.53 16.20 -19.60
C GLU A 669 -3.32 17.46 -19.25
N PRO A 670 -3.37 18.42 -20.14
CA PRO A 670 -4.13 19.63 -19.91
C PRO A 670 -5.62 19.27 -19.82
N ASP A 671 -6.31 19.74 -18.79
CA ASP A 671 -7.76 19.59 -18.69
C ASP A 671 -8.41 20.34 -19.86
N VAL A 672 -9.31 19.66 -20.58
CA VAL A 672 -10.03 20.25 -21.73
C VAL A 672 -10.75 21.53 -21.32
N LYS A 673 -11.27 21.59 -20.09
CA LYS A 673 -11.98 22.77 -19.56
C LYS A 673 -11.03 23.94 -19.33
N ASP A 674 -9.86 23.71 -18.72
CA ASP A 674 -8.85 24.75 -18.51
C ASP A 674 -8.31 25.29 -19.85
N LEU A 675 -8.04 24.38 -20.81
CA LEU A 675 -7.67 24.77 -22.18
C LEU A 675 -8.74 25.58 -22.88
N ALA A 676 -10.02 25.23 -22.71
CA ALA A 676 -11.13 25.96 -23.31
C ALA A 676 -11.22 27.39 -22.73
N LEU A 677 -11.10 27.54 -21.41
CA LEU A 677 -11.09 28.82 -20.72
C LEU A 677 -9.89 29.67 -21.15
N GLU A 678 -8.67 29.10 -21.20
CA GLU A 678 -7.47 29.78 -21.69
C GLU A 678 -7.63 30.28 -23.14
N LYS A 679 -8.29 29.48 -24.00
CA LYS A 679 -8.56 29.91 -25.38
C LYS A 679 -9.60 31.04 -25.43
N MET A 680 -10.61 31.03 -24.54
CA MET A 680 -11.57 32.12 -24.41
C MET A 680 -10.88 33.43 -23.95
N GLU A 681 -9.99 33.33 -22.95
CA GLU A 681 -9.18 34.46 -22.45
C GLU A 681 -8.34 35.08 -23.60
N LYS A 682 -7.63 34.23 -24.38
CA LYS A 682 -6.82 34.67 -25.50
C LYS A 682 -7.66 35.31 -26.62
N LYS A 683 -8.86 34.76 -26.92
CA LYS A 683 -9.77 35.37 -27.91
C LYS A 683 -10.35 36.70 -27.40
N SER A 684 -10.66 36.81 -26.10
CA SER A 684 -11.11 38.08 -25.49
C SER A 684 -10.02 39.14 -25.50
N ALA A 685 -8.77 38.77 -25.16
CA ALA A 685 -7.63 39.67 -25.24
C ALA A 685 -7.34 40.14 -26.67
N ALA A 686 -7.43 39.26 -27.69
CA ALA A 686 -7.21 39.59 -29.11
C ALA A 686 -8.33 40.44 -29.71
N ALA A 687 -9.54 40.40 -29.16
CA ALA A 687 -10.67 41.26 -29.64
C ALA A 687 -10.63 42.67 -29.03
N ASN A 688 -9.78 42.91 -28.06
CA ASN A 688 -9.57 44.20 -27.40
C ASN A 688 -8.33 44.96 -27.95
N TYR A 689 -7.64 44.40 -28.92
CA TYR A 689 -6.59 45.04 -29.72
C TYR A 689 -7.14 45.33 -31.13
#